data_417f2cdc63fdf989739af5b7d6094b85
#
_entry.id   417f2cdc63fdf989739af5b7d6094b85
#
_cell.length_a   1.000
_cell.length_b   1.000
_cell.length_c   1.000
_cell.angle_alpha   90.00
_cell.angle_beta   90.00
_cell.angle_gamma   90.00
#
_symmetry.space_group_name_H-M   'P 1'
#
loop_
_entity.id
_entity.type
_entity.pdbx_description
1 polymer ?
#
loop_
_entity_poly.entity_id
_entity_poly.type
_entity_poly.pdbx_seq_one_letter_code
_entity_poly.pdbx_strand_id
1 'polypeptide(L)'
;MSIRKSCFSYYRHRKRKCKLFGLLIVLIPAFIYSGIQLYWPVFHVFINKDINSPCVLPQFDIYDASIANFFWTPDPIKCEPWDTLMFIDSDGMLQLNSSVVAYKRYNDLTCVYQMVQPDGEKNVNLINETVYRGPVYIATDIIYVQCKEKNYLIYDNLHFHVDFKSILSKKTIEMESPNDLSVYMFGLDSMSMLLAKRKMPLTMKYLKDDLGAYILNGYTKVADNSYPNLIPLMTGRSVVELEGIASDDLPFIWKEFASRGYVDMYSEDWPSLATFSGFTRPIACHYFNNFFLAIEKTRTQTIRNVKRLLLFMEHHNFRLQDISYLCFGNTPKHKLIINYYKRFIEAYRNRRKFGLSFLIEIGHDFINFFEHADKDTMDFFKWMKETDKLENAVLILYADHGPRYSEIQNTGIGRVTSMMPTMVVYIPDQIRQRFPHLHNNFVKNQERLTTAFDVHETMMDILKQNFQSRKPVDESAMLPRGISLFREVPKSRSCHEARIPEHYCPCYSSSDISTEDPIVRKASYFMVQNINSLLNGYLNMCAKLTLNSTKRASIVRSNFVRDKEKEEFSFRTYVYTSGTDTRFIVAIQTSPNNGVYEATIQYDGGSGMKILGDINRLNRYNNQSYCIPDRQNIRRLYCLCI
;
A
#
# COMPACT_ATOMS: atom_id res chain seq x y z
N MET A 1 64.66 17.72 54.72
CA MET A 1 64.71 18.87 53.78
C MET A 1 64.55 18.41 52.31
N SER A 2 63.88 17.27 52.09
CA SER A 2 63.82 16.64 50.73
C SER A 2 62.36 16.47 50.17
N ILE A 3 61.33 16.88 50.89
CA ILE A 3 59.94 16.69 50.45
C ILE A 3 59.30 17.95 49.84
N ARG A 4 59.92 19.13 50.00
CA ARG A 4 59.36 20.40 49.49
C ARG A 4 59.72 20.73 48.03
N LYS A 5 60.70 20.06 47.41
CA LYS A 5 61.11 20.33 46.01
C LYS A 5 60.32 19.57 44.98
N SER A 6 59.70 18.41 45.33
CA SER A 6 58.91 17.63 44.37
C SER A 6 57.49 18.14 44.14
N CYS A 7 56.88 18.83 45.14
CA CYS A 7 55.55 19.41 45.01
C CYS A 7 55.49 20.65 44.09
N PHE A 8 56.56 21.41 44.00
CA PHE A 8 56.55 22.66 43.14
C PHE A 8 56.67 22.33 41.64
N SER A 9 57.37 21.24 41.28
CA SER A 9 57.47 20.78 39.90
C SER A 9 56.13 20.17 39.40
N TYR A 10 55.41 19.45 40.29
CA TYR A 10 54.15 18.86 39.96
C TYR A 10 53.03 19.92 39.76
N TYR A 11 53.05 20.97 40.58
CA TYR A 11 52.07 22.08 40.48
C TYR A 11 52.27 22.95 39.24
N ARG A 12 53.53 23.13 38.77
CA ARG A 12 53.81 23.90 37.54
C ARG A 12 53.39 23.15 36.26
N HIS A 13 53.49 21.81 36.27
CA HIS A 13 53.03 20.99 35.13
C HIS A 13 51.51 20.89 35.11
N ARG A 14 50.85 20.84 36.29
CA ARG A 14 49.37 20.80 36.38
C ARG A 14 48.76 22.14 35.96
N LYS A 15 49.35 23.27 36.29
CA LYS A 15 48.89 24.59 35.84
C LYS A 15 48.97 24.74 34.31
N ARG A 16 50.01 24.21 33.66
CA ARG A 16 50.10 24.20 32.17
C ARG A 16 49.03 23.27 31.54
N LYS A 17 48.81 22.06 32.09
CA LYS A 17 47.75 21.18 31.62
C LYS A 17 46.33 21.75 31.86
N CYS A 18 46.09 22.39 33.00
CA CYS A 18 44.82 23.08 33.25
C CYS A 18 44.58 24.30 32.35
N LYS A 19 45.64 25.06 31.98
CA LYS A 19 45.47 26.15 31.00
C LYS A 19 45.20 25.63 29.59
N LEU A 20 45.87 24.50 29.16
CA LEU A 20 45.58 23.88 27.88
C LEU A 20 44.20 23.24 27.84
N PHE A 21 43.77 22.62 28.93
CA PHE A 21 42.42 22.05 29.08
C PHE A 21 41.34 23.14 29.12
N GLY A 22 41.61 24.24 29.81
CA GLY A 22 40.73 25.41 29.82
C GLY A 22 40.61 26.09 28.45
N LEU A 23 41.68 26.14 27.66
CA LEU A 23 41.66 26.66 26.28
C LEU A 23 40.86 25.71 25.35
N LEU A 24 41.05 24.40 25.51
CA LEU A 24 40.27 23.41 24.74
C LEU A 24 38.76 23.42 25.10
N ILE A 25 38.41 23.63 26.37
CA ILE A 25 36.99 23.73 26.79
C ILE A 25 36.33 25.00 26.27
N VAL A 26 37.07 26.07 26.03
CA VAL A 26 36.51 27.31 25.45
C VAL A 26 36.56 27.32 23.93
N LEU A 27 37.56 26.69 23.32
CA LEU A 27 37.67 26.65 21.85
C LEU A 27 36.78 25.62 21.19
N ILE A 28 36.51 24.47 21.83
CA ILE A 28 35.61 23.46 21.29
C ILE A 28 34.16 23.98 21.21
N PRO A 29 33.56 24.60 22.25
CA PRO A 29 32.24 25.24 22.12
C PRO A 29 32.21 26.40 21.11
N ALA A 30 33.29 27.18 20.99
CA ALA A 30 33.40 28.26 20.00
C ALA A 30 33.46 27.71 18.58
N PHE A 31 34.21 26.62 18.33
CA PHE A 31 34.21 25.93 17.04
C PHE A 31 32.89 25.23 16.73
N ILE A 32 32.27 24.62 17.72
CA ILE A 32 30.91 24.03 17.56
C ILE A 32 29.89 25.14 17.32
N TYR A 33 29.96 26.24 18.06
CA TYR A 33 29.07 27.39 17.89
C TYR A 33 29.24 28.10 16.54
N SER A 34 30.50 28.29 16.08
CA SER A 34 30.75 28.85 14.74
C SER A 34 30.47 27.85 13.62
N GLY A 35 30.68 26.55 13.82
CA GLY A 35 30.25 25.50 12.92
C GLY A 35 28.70 25.38 12.83
N ILE A 36 28.03 25.49 13.97
CA ILE A 36 26.54 25.54 14.03
C ILE A 36 26.06 26.85 13.38
N GLN A 37 26.70 27.99 13.59
CA GLN A 37 26.29 29.23 12.91
C GLN A 37 26.61 29.25 11.41
N LEU A 38 27.62 28.51 10.94
CA LEU A 38 27.90 28.34 9.50
C LEU A 38 26.97 27.31 8.83
N TYR A 39 26.45 26.29 9.57
CA TYR A 39 25.53 25.32 9.05
C TYR A 39 24.05 25.64 9.39
N TRP A 40 23.76 26.35 10.48
CA TRP A 40 22.42 26.73 10.88
C TRP A 40 21.69 27.66 9.89
N PRO A 41 22.35 28.64 9.24
CA PRO A 41 21.66 29.42 8.21
C PRO A 41 21.24 28.62 7.00
N VAL A 42 21.96 27.53 6.66
CA VAL A 42 21.57 26.63 5.56
C VAL A 42 20.35 25.78 5.94
N PHE A 43 20.18 25.42 7.21
CA PHE A 43 19.00 24.71 7.69
C PHE A 43 17.78 25.60 7.98
N HIS A 44 17.99 26.85 8.39
CA HIS A 44 16.90 27.79 8.68
C HIS A 44 16.34 28.52 7.46
N VAL A 45 17.09 28.60 6.36
CA VAL A 45 16.66 29.30 5.14
C VAL A 45 15.62 28.50 4.35
N PHE A 46 15.37 27.21 4.68
CA PHE A 46 14.46 26.35 3.93
C PHE A 46 13.13 26.02 4.64
N ILE A 47 12.77 26.70 5.71
CA ILE A 47 11.39 26.63 6.24
C ILE A 47 10.60 27.71 5.50
N ASN A 48 10.15 27.37 4.31
CA ASN A 48 9.24 28.22 3.54
C ASN A 48 7.90 28.29 4.31
N LYS A 49 7.37 29.50 4.57
CA LYS A 49 6.09 29.70 5.23
C LYS A 49 4.93 28.91 4.59
N ASP A 50 5.05 28.55 3.29
CA ASP A 50 4.05 27.81 2.53
C ASP A 50 3.97 26.31 2.88
N ILE A 51 5.05 25.71 3.44
CA ILE A 51 5.09 24.29 3.82
C ILE A 51 4.19 23.99 5.03
N ASN A 52 3.97 24.99 5.90
CA ASN A 52 3.17 24.87 7.11
C ASN A 52 1.72 25.40 6.94
N SER A 53 1.30 25.66 5.72
CA SER A 53 -0.09 26.11 5.48
C SER A 53 -1.07 24.95 5.69
N PRO A 54 -2.24 25.19 6.35
CA PRO A 54 -3.25 24.15 6.53
C PRO A 54 -3.71 23.56 5.19
N CYS A 55 -3.93 22.26 5.14
CA CYS A 55 -4.38 21.58 3.91
C CYS A 55 -5.84 21.86 3.61
N VAL A 56 -6.13 22.35 2.40
CA VAL A 56 -7.48 22.35 1.84
C VAL A 56 -7.59 21.16 0.90
N LEU A 57 -8.38 20.15 1.30
CA LEU A 57 -8.58 18.95 0.50
C LEU A 57 -9.29 19.28 -0.81
N PRO A 58 -8.83 18.74 -1.94
CA PRO A 58 -9.47 18.95 -3.22
C PRO A 58 -10.83 18.26 -3.27
N GLN A 59 -11.80 18.91 -3.92
CA GLN A 59 -13.13 18.36 -4.17
C GLN A 59 -13.26 18.08 -5.67
N PHE A 60 -13.71 16.87 -6.02
CA PHE A 60 -13.87 16.46 -7.43
C PHE A 60 -15.27 15.93 -7.66
N ASP A 61 -15.82 16.25 -8.84
CA ASP A 61 -16.94 15.50 -9.37
C ASP A 61 -16.42 14.14 -9.86
N ILE A 62 -16.96 13.07 -9.29
CA ILE A 62 -16.61 11.70 -9.70
C ILE A 62 -17.03 11.38 -11.14
N TYR A 63 -17.91 12.18 -11.73
CA TYR A 63 -18.42 12.07 -13.11
C TYR A 63 -17.91 13.17 -14.02
N ASP A 64 -16.86 13.89 -13.63
CA ASP A 64 -16.28 14.96 -14.44
C ASP A 64 -16.00 14.53 -15.88
N ALA A 65 -16.34 15.40 -16.84
CA ALA A 65 -16.23 15.11 -18.25
C ALA A 65 -14.79 14.83 -18.71
N SER A 66 -13.78 15.42 -18.04
CA SER A 66 -12.37 15.24 -18.39
C SER A 66 -11.86 13.82 -18.15
N ILE A 67 -12.57 13.06 -17.29
CA ILE A 67 -12.22 11.67 -16.96
C ILE A 67 -13.24 10.65 -17.48
N ALA A 68 -14.34 11.10 -18.08
CA ALA A 68 -15.45 10.21 -18.47
C ALA A 68 -15.02 9.09 -19.43
N ASN A 69 -14.15 9.39 -20.38
CA ASN A 69 -13.69 8.46 -21.43
C ASN A 69 -12.82 7.30 -20.91
N PHE A 70 -12.32 7.37 -19.69
CA PHE A 70 -11.52 6.29 -19.08
C PHE A 70 -12.40 5.23 -18.42
N PHE A 71 -13.69 5.47 -18.29
CA PHE A 71 -14.62 4.60 -17.59
C PHE A 71 -15.60 3.91 -18.54
N TRP A 72 -15.65 2.60 -18.41
CA TRP A 72 -16.57 1.72 -19.13
C TRP A 72 -16.97 0.54 -18.23
N THR A 73 -18.10 -0.10 -18.53
CA THR A 73 -18.55 -1.29 -17.82
C THR A 73 -17.91 -2.52 -18.45
N PRO A 74 -17.13 -3.31 -17.68
CA PRO A 74 -16.51 -4.52 -18.20
C PRO A 74 -17.54 -5.64 -18.42
N ASP A 75 -17.26 -6.52 -19.36
CA ASP A 75 -18.05 -7.73 -19.55
C ASP A 75 -17.98 -8.61 -18.28
N PRO A 76 -19.07 -9.29 -17.90
CA PRO A 76 -19.08 -10.15 -16.73
C PRO A 76 -18.00 -11.23 -16.76
N ILE A 77 -17.34 -11.49 -15.63
CA ILE A 77 -16.38 -12.58 -15.51
C ILE A 77 -17.09 -13.91 -15.81
N LYS A 78 -16.60 -14.61 -16.81
CA LYS A 78 -17.05 -15.97 -17.16
C LYS A 78 -15.95 -16.96 -16.83
N CYS A 79 -16.10 -17.64 -15.71
CA CYS A 79 -15.21 -18.74 -15.34
C CYS A 79 -15.63 -20.03 -16.03
N GLU A 80 -14.67 -20.95 -16.23
CA GLU A 80 -14.95 -22.25 -16.83
C GLU A 80 -15.94 -23.05 -15.96
N PRO A 81 -16.97 -23.68 -16.54
CA PRO A 81 -17.91 -24.48 -15.77
C PRO A 81 -17.23 -25.82 -15.39
N TRP A 82 -16.70 -25.88 -14.18
CA TRP A 82 -16.17 -27.10 -13.61
C TRP A 82 -17.16 -27.69 -12.59
N ASP A 83 -17.45 -28.97 -12.72
CA ASP A 83 -18.18 -29.68 -11.71
C ASP A 83 -17.28 -29.85 -10.46
N THR A 84 -17.77 -29.46 -9.31
CA THR A 84 -17.07 -29.66 -8.05
C THR A 84 -17.21 -31.11 -7.62
N LEU A 85 -16.29 -31.96 -8.09
CA LEU A 85 -16.28 -33.39 -7.80
C LEU A 85 -15.88 -33.70 -6.35
N MET A 86 -14.93 -32.94 -5.82
CA MET A 86 -14.46 -33.02 -4.44
C MET A 86 -14.64 -31.67 -3.76
N PHE A 87 -14.89 -31.65 -2.46
CA PHE A 87 -14.97 -30.41 -1.65
C PHE A 87 -14.55 -30.67 -0.21
N ILE A 88 -14.14 -29.60 0.49
CA ILE A 88 -13.90 -29.64 1.94
C ILE A 88 -15.08 -28.92 2.59
N ASP A 89 -15.77 -29.61 3.51
CA ASP A 89 -16.90 -29.06 4.24
C ASP A 89 -16.51 -28.09 5.38
N SER A 90 -17.49 -27.64 6.18
CA SER A 90 -17.25 -26.73 7.30
C SER A 90 -16.42 -27.33 8.42
N ASP A 91 -16.42 -28.64 8.56
CA ASP A 91 -15.68 -29.37 9.60
C ASP A 91 -14.26 -29.75 9.17
N GLY A 92 -13.85 -29.36 7.96
CA GLY A 92 -12.54 -29.65 7.38
C GLY A 92 -12.42 -31.07 6.81
N MET A 93 -13.57 -31.74 6.55
CA MET A 93 -13.58 -33.07 5.94
C MET A 93 -13.57 -32.98 4.42
N LEU A 94 -12.60 -33.61 3.77
CA LEU A 94 -12.60 -33.80 2.34
C LEU A 94 -13.67 -34.84 1.99
N GLN A 95 -14.56 -34.49 1.09
CA GLN A 95 -15.69 -35.30 0.68
C GLN A 95 -15.84 -35.37 -0.83
N LEU A 96 -16.38 -36.50 -1.31
CA LEU A 96 -16.76 -36.72 -2.69
C LEU A 96 -18.21 -36.25 -2.91
N ASN A 97 -18.45 -35.49 -3.96
CA ASN A 97 -19.77 -35.06 -4.36
C ASN A 97 -20.51 -36.20 -5.09
N SER A 98 -21.27 -37.00 -4.33
CA SER A 98 -21.98 -38.15 -4.85
C SER A 98 -23.00 -37.76 -5.94
N SER A 99 -23.57 -36.57 -5.89
CA SER A 99 -24.53 -36.08 -6.92
C SER A 99 -23.81 -35.90 -8.28
N VAL A 100 -22.59 -35.37 -8.27
CA VAL A 100 -21.77 -35.22 -9.49
C VAL A 100 -21.35 -36.61 -10.02
N VAL A 101 -20.94 -37.51 -9.13
CA VAL A 101 -20.58 -38.91 -9.52
C VAL A 101 -21.74 -39.58 -10.21
N ALA A 102 -22.96 -39.51 -9.62
CA ALA A 102 -24.16 -40.09 -10.18
C ALA A 102 -24.57 -39.46 -11.51
N TYR A 103 -24.54 -38.12 -11.59
CA TYR A 103 -24.87 -37.39 -12.82
C TYR A 103 -23.90 -37.71 -13.98
N LYS A 104 -22.60 -37.77 -13.69
CA LYS A 104 -21.56 -38.12 -14.69
C LYS A 104 -21.44 -39.62 -14.96
N ARG A 105 -22.12 -40.46 -14.13
CA ARG A 105 -22.07 -41.93 -14.22
C ARG A 105 -20.65 -42.48 -14.09
N TYR A 106 -19.84 -41.95 -13.19
CA TYR A 106 -18.51 -42.51 -12.92
C TYR A 106 -18.61 -43.83 -12.17
N ASN A 107 -17.97 -44.90 -12.70
CA ASN A 107 -18.07 -46.24 -12.14
C ASN A 107 -16.74 -46.80 -11.65
N ASP A 108 -15.59 -46.25 -12.12
CA ASP A 108 -14.24 -46.68 -11.74
C ASP A 108 -13.40 -45.41 -11.35
N LEU A 109 -13.90 -44.73 -10.33
CA LEU A 109 -13.32 -43.46 -9.89
C LEU A 109 -12.25 -43.67 -8.82
N THR A 110 -11.06 -43.18 -9.05
CA THR A 110 -9.97 -43.16 -8.08
C THR A 110 -9.51 -41.71 -7.88
N CYS A 111 -9.55 -41.24 -6.63
CA CYS A 111 -9.06 -39.91 -6.28
C CYS A 111 -7.84 -40.01 -5.33
N VAL A 112 -6.91 -39.10 -5.51
CA VAL A 112 -5.77 -38.89 -4.61
C VAL A 112 -5.70 -37.43 -4.21
N TYR A 113 -5.15 -37.18 -3.03
CA TYR A 113 -4.89 -35.81 -2.57
C TYR A 113 -3.46 -35.67 -2.06
N GLN A 114 -2.90 -34.48 -2.18
CA GLN A 114 -1.56 -34.12 -1.71
C GLN A 114 -1.65 -32.82 -0.91
N MET A 115 -0.87 -32.73 0.16
CA MET A 115 -0.77 -31.50 0.95
C MET A 115 0.11 -30.48 0.22
N VAL A 116 -0.26 -29.21 0.28
CA VAL A 116 0.55 -28.10 -0.20
C VAL A 116 1.41 -27.61 0.97
N GLN A 117 2.72 -27.79 0.85
CA GLN A 117 3.70 -27.37 1.84
C GLN A 117 4.52 -26.20 1.27
N PRO A 118 4.68 -25.09 2.02
CA PRO A 118 5.59 -24.01 1.64
C PRO A 118 7.03 -24.51 1.46
N ASP A 119 7.69 -24.01 0.42
CA ASP A 119 9.11 -24.23 0.13
C ASP A 119 9.77 -22.87 -0.11
N GLY A 120 10.05 -22.19 1.01
CA GLY A 120 10.38 -20.77 1.00
C GLY A 120 9.18 -19.90 0.63
N GLU A 121 9.46 -18.68 0.23
CA GLU A 121 8.43 -17.65 -0.03
C GLU A 121 7.80 -17.76 -1.43
N LYS A 122 8.53 -18.32 -2.39
CA LYS A 122 8.17 -18.26 -3.82
C LYS A 122 7.78 -19.62 -4.41
N ASN A 123 7.76 -20.65 -3.59
CA ASN A 123 7.48 -22.00 -4.06
C ASN A 123 6.68 -22.82 -3.04
N VAL A 124 6.02 -23.84 -3.54
CA VAL A 124 5.34 -24.83 -2.69
C VAL A 124 5.67 -26.23 -3.20
N ASN A 125 5.65 -27.23 -2.33
CA ASN A 125 5.78 -28.63 -2.66
C ASN A 125 4.45 -29.35 -2.45
N LEU A 126 4.13 -30.28 -3.36
CA LEU A 126 3.03 -31.22 -3.18
C LEU A 126 3.62 -32.49 -2.54
N ILE A 127 3.13 -32.81 -1.34
CA ILE A 127 3.67 -33.90 -0.53
C ILE A 127 2.59 -34.87 -0.07
N ASN A 128 3.01 -36.06 0.37
CA ASN A 128 2.14 -37.06 1.01
C ASN A 128 0.93 -37.45 0.14
N GLU A 129 1.19 -37.89 -1.10
CA GLU A 129 0.12 -38.42 -1.96
C GLU A 129 -0.64 -39.53 -1.25
N THR A 130 -1.93 -39.35 -1.07
CA THR A 130 -2.81 -40.24 -0.31
C THR A 130 -4.04 -40.58 -1.13
N VAL A 131 -4.36 -41.86 -1.23
CA VAL A 131 -5.59 -42.32 -1.89
C VAL A 131 -6.80 -41.98 -1.02
N TYR A 132 -7.77 -41.30 -1.60
CA TYR A 132 -9.04 -41.02 -0.96
C TYR A 132 -9.88 -42.30 -0.86
N ARG A 133 -10.27 -42.68 0.37
CA ARG A 133 -11.07 -43.90 0.63
C ARG A 133 -12.42 -43.59 1.30
N GLY A 134 -12.74 -42.32 1.48
CA GLY A 134 -13.94 -41.83 2.16
C GLY A 134 -13.66 -40.54 2.90
N PRO A 135 -14.66 -39.93 3.56
CA PRO A 135 -14.51 -38.67 4.26
C PRO A 135 -13.31 -38.65 5.21
N VAL A 136 -12.42 -37.67 5.06
CA VAL A 136 -11.16 -37.58 5.83
C VAL A 136 -10.90 -36.13 6.21
N TYR A 137 -10.50 -35.90 7.48
CA TYR A 137 -10.09 -34.59 7.96
C TYR A 137 -8.76 -34.18 7.34
N ILE A 138 -8.69 -32.96 6.85
CA ILE A 138 -7.50 -32.39 6.24
C ILE A 138 -6.77 -31.54 7.27
N ALA A 139 -5.57 -31.97 7.69
CA ALA A 139 -4.74 -31.31 8.69
C ALA A 139 -3.76 -30.30 8.06
N THR A 140 -4.23 -29.52 7.08
CA THR A 140 -3.49 -28.42 6.43
C THR A 140 -4.50 -27.49 5.75
N ASP A 141 -4.16 -26.23 5.60
CA ASP A 141 -5.06 -25.26 4.97
C ASP A 141 -5.33 -25.54 3.46
N ILE A 142 -4.38 -26.18 2.77
CA ILE A 142 -4.45 -26.29 1.30
C ILE A 142 -4.06 -27.70 0.85
N ILE A 143 -4.87 -28.27 -0.02
CA ILE A 143 -4.56 -29.56 -0.69
C ILE A 143 -4.78 -29.46 -2.21
N TYR A 144 -4.05 -30.29 -2.92
CA TYR A 144 -4.26 -30.57 -4.34
C TYR A 144 -4.91 -31.94 -4.49
N VAL A 145 -5.97 -32.02 -5.29
CA VAL A 145 -6.76 -33.25 -5.50
C VAL A 145 -6.77 -33.59 -6.97
N GLN A 146 -6.55 -34.85 -7.27
CA GLN A 146 -6.72 -35.41 -8.63
C GLN A 146 -7.63 -36.62 -8.59
N CYS A 147 -8.55 -36.71 -9.56
CA CYS A 147 -9.38 -37.90 -9.74
C CYS A 147 -9.27 -38.44 -11.15
N LYS A 148 -9.21 -39.76 -11.29
CA LYS A 148 -9.17 -40.48 -12.52
C LYS A 148 -10.38 -41.41 -12.65
N GLU A 149 -10.96 -41.47 -13.82
CA GLU A 149 -11.93 -42.51 -14.23
C GLU A 149 -11.28 -43.41 -15.24
N LYS A 150 -11.18 -44.72 -14.96
CA LYS A 150 -10.51 -45.69 -15.81
C LYS A 150 -9.10 -45.24 -16.26
N ASN A 151 -8.32 -44.72 -15.32
CA ASN A 151 -6.96 -44.14 -15.52
C ASN A 151 -6.90 -42.81 -16.32
N TYR A 152 -8.00 -42.24 -16.80
CA TYR A 152 -8.02 -40.93 -17.43
C TYR A 152 -8.24 -39.83 -16.38
N LEU A 153 -7.39 -38.82 -16.35
CA LEU A 153 -7.54 -37.66 -15.46
C LEU A 153 -8.78 -36.87 -15.85
N ILE A 154 -9.79 -36.84 -14.96
CA ILE A 154 -11.07 -36.16 -15.17
C ILE A 154 -11.26 -34.97 -14.26
N TYR A 155 -10.49 -34.90 -13.18
CA TYR A 155 -10.57 -33.81 -12.20
C TYR A 155 -9.20 -33.52 -11.62
N ASP A 156 -8.88 -32.25 -11.56
CA ASP A 156 -7.66 -31.77 -10.95
C ASP A 156 -7.94 -30.36 -10.36
N ASN A 157 -7.84 -30.20 -9.04
CA ASN A 157 -8.20 -28.96 -8.40
C ASN A 157 -7.48 -28.75 -7.06
N LEU A 158 -7.35 -27.49 -6.65
CA LEU A 158 -6.90 -27.09 -5.33
C LEU A 158 -8.12 -26.81 -4.44
N HIS A 159 -8.05 -27.30 -3.22
CA HIS A 159 -9.06 -27.03 -2.19
C HIS A 159 -8.41 -26.42 -0.98
N PHE A 160 -9.20 -25.65 -0.24
CA PHE A 160 -8.74 -24.99 0.97
C PHE A 160 -9.79 -25.03 2.07
N HIS A 161 -9.31 -24.99 3.27
CA HIS A 161 -10.06 -24.66 4.49
C HIS A 161 -9.14 -23.95 5.48
N VAL A 162 -9.57 -23.76 6.71
CA VAL A 162 -8.75 -23.22 7.79
C VAL A 162 -8.53 -24.33 8.80
N ASP A 163 -7.31 -24.88 8.86
CA ASP A 163 -6.96 -25.93 9.84
C ASP A 163 -6.75 -25.31 11.21
N PHE A 164 -7.86 -25.10 11.93
CA PHE A 164 -7.83 -24.50 13.26
C PHE A 164 -7.28 -25.45 14.35
N LYS A 165 -7.35 -26.79 14.15
CA LYS A 165 -6.93 -27.76 15.18
C LYS A 165 -5.44 -27.72 15.46
N SER A 166 -4.61 -27.53 14.42
CA SER A 166 -3.16 -27.45 14.57
C SER A 166 -2.71 -26.18 15.30
N ILE A 167 -3.52 -25.11 15.26
CA ILE A 167 -3.21 -23.81 15.85
C ILE A 167 -3.81 -23.67 17.26
N LEU A 168 -4.94 -24.33 17.57
CA LEU A 168 -5.51 -24.32 18.93
C LEU A 168 -4.55 -24.85 20.00
N SER A 169 -3.54 -25.64 19.64
CA SER A 169 -2.47 -26.06 20.55
C SER A 169 -1.51 -24.93 20.91
N LYS A 170 -1.52 -23.80 20.14
CA LYS A 170 -0.74 -22.60 20.43
C LYS A 170 -1.58 -21.64 21.29
N LYS A 171 -0.91 -20.82 22.10
CA LYS A 171 -1.56 -19.86 23.04
C LYS A 171 -2.39 -18.81 22.31
N THR A 172 -3.59 -19.15 21.86
CA THR A 172 -4.59 -18.18 21.39
C THR A 172 -5.48 -17.77 22.55
N ILE A 173 -5.82 -16.47 22.62
CA ILE A 173 -6.60 -15.90 23.73
C ILE A 173 -8.06 -15.74 23.30
N GLU A 174 -9.00 -16.18 24.12
CA GLU A 174 -10.42 -15.93 23.93
C GLU A 174 -10.75 -14.46 24.15
N MET A 175 -11.85 -14.01 23.57
CA MET A 175 -12.39 -12.68 23.86
C MET A 175 -13.06 -12.70 25.23
N GLU A 176 -12.48 -12.01 26.20
CA GLU A 176 -12.95 -11.95 27.57
C GLU A 176 -13.63 -10.62 27.90
N SER A 177 -13.39 -9.60 27.10
CA SER A 177 -13.87 -8.24 27.31
C SER A 177 -14.56 -7.69 26.06
N PRO A 178 -15.61 -6.89 26.24
CA PRO A 178 -16.19 -6.10 25.13
C PRO A 178 -15.21 -5.09 24.48
N ASN A 179 -14.05 -4.88 25.09
CA ASN A 179 -12.96 -4.09 24.51
C ASN A 179 -12.00 -4.91 23.66
N ASP A 180 -12.14 -6.24 23.66
CA ASP A 180 -11.32 -7.14 22.85
C ASP A 180 -11.83 -7.12 21.41
N LEU A 181 -11.19 -6.31 20.57
CA LEU A 181 -11.58 -6.15 19.18
C LEU A 181 -10.69 -6.97 18.26
N SER A 182 -11.28 -7.74 17.38
CA SER A 182 -10.62 -8.23 16.18
C SER A 182 -10.40 -7.08 15.20
N VAL A 183 -9.41 -7.21 14.31
CA VAL A 183 -9.18 -6.27 13.22
C VAL A 183 -9.24 -7.01 11.90
N TYR A 184 -10.12 -6.58 11.00
CA TYR A 184 -10.28 -7.13 9.68
C TYR A 184 -9.92 -6.08 8.63
N MET A 185 -8.86 -6.33 7.88
CA MET A 185 -8.38 -5.45 6.83
C MET A 185 -8.63 -6.08 5.47
N PHE A 186 -9.34 -5.38 4.59
CA PHE A 186 -9.62 -5.80 3.23
C PHE A 186 -9.08 -4.77 2.26
N GLY A 187 -8.02 -5.11 1.55
CA GLY A 187 -7.27 -4.21 0.70
C GLY A 187 -7.51 -4.43 -0.79
N LEU A 188 -7.42 -3.35 -1.55
CA LEU A 188 -7.56 -3.33 -3.01
C LEU A 188 -6.42 -2.48 -3.59
N ASP A 189 -5.53 -3.12 -4.34
CA ASP A 189 -4.38 -2.44 -4.98
C ASP A 189 -4.86 -1.39 -5.98
N SER A 190 -4.20 -0.24 -5.97
CA SER A 190 -4.41 0.82 -6.96
C SER A 190 -5.80 1.48 -6.94
N MET A 191 -6.54 1.39 -5.83
CA MET A 191 -7.88 1.97 -5.73
C MET A 191 -7.88 3.35 -5.07
N SER A 192 -8.05 4.41 -5.85
CA SER A 192 -8.33 5.74 -5.31
C SER A 192 -9.76 5.84 -4.75
N MET A 193 -9.99 6.82 -3.87
CA MET A 193 -11.34 7.10 -3.34
C MET A 193 -12.34 7.45 -4.47
N LEU A 194 -11.88 8.13 -5.53
CA LEU A 194 -12.71 8.39 -6.71
C LEU A 194 -13.12 7.09 -7.39
N LEU A 195 -12.19 6.15 -7.59
CA LEU A 195 -12.48 4.85 -8.19
C LEU A 195 -13.44 4.03 -7.33
N ALA A 196 -13.21 4.00 -6.02
CA ALA A 196 -14.10 3.29 -5.09
C ALA A 196 -15.54 3.79 -5.21
N LYS A 197 -15.74 5.11 -5.17
CA LYS A 197 -17.08 5.72 -5.32
C LYS A 197 -17.71 5.44 -6.68
N ARG A 198 -16.92 5.30 -7.74
CA ARG A 198 -17.42 5.14 -9.12
C ARG A 198 -17.54 3.68 -9.55
N LYS A 199 -16.64 2.80 -9.12
CA LYS A 199 -16.54 1.40 -9.57
C LYS A 199 -16.95 0.36 -8.53
N MET A 200 -17.09 0.79 -7.27
CA MET A 200 -17.63 -0.04 -6.19
C MET A 200 -18.77 0.66 -5.45
N PRO A 201 -19.78 1.19 -6.18
CA PRO A 201 -20.85 2.00 -5.58
C PRO A 201 -21.71 1.23 -4.58
N LEU A 202 -21.93 -0.07 -4.78
CA LEU A 202 -22.71 -0.92 -3.85
C LEU A 202 -21.95 -1.05 -2.51
N THR A 203 -20.68 -1.38 -2.57
CA THR A 203 -19.80 -1.49 -1.40
C THR A 203 -19.71 -0.16 -0.65
N MET A 204 -19.43 0.94 -1.36
CA MET A 204 -19.29 2.26 -0.74
C MET A 204 -20.59 2.76 -0.12
N LYS A 205 -21.73 2.51 -0.79
CA LYS A 205 -23.05 2.84 -0.25
C LYS A 205 -23.34 2.04 1.03
N TYR A 206 -23.13 0.71 1.00
CA TYR A 206 -23.34 -0.16 2.15
C TYR A 206 -22.46 0.26 3.35
N LEU A 207 -21.17 0.50 3.13
CA LEU A 207 -20.26 0.95 4.19
C LEU A 207 -20.71 2.27 4.82
N LYS A 208 -21.16 3.23 4.00
CA LYS A 208 -21.56 4.55 4.47
C LYS A 208 -22.93 4.54 5.13
N ASP A 209 -23.95 4.06 4.42
CA ASP A 209 -25.36 4.25 4.79
C ASP A 209 -25.86 3.17 5.74
N ASP A 210 -25.43 1.91 5.56
CA ASP A 210 -25.91 0.76 6.35
C ASP A 210 -25.01 0.45 7.55
N LEU A 211 -23.68 0.49 7.37
CA LEU A 211 -22.72 0.27 8.47
C LEU A 211 -22.39 1.54 9.25
N GLY A 212 -22.57 2.73 8.67
CA GLY A 212 -22.12 3.98 9.27
C GLY A 212 -20.60 4.03 9.44
N ALA A 213 -19.86 3.47 8.50
CA ALA A 213 -18.41 3.53 8.49
C ALA A 213 -17.89 4.92 8.11
N TYR A 214 -16.69 5.27 8.56
CA TYR A 214 -16.06 6.56 8.34
C TYR A 214 -15.20 6.52 7.08
N ILE A 215 -15.50 7.40 6.12
CA ILE A 215 -14.75 7.53 4.87
C ILE A 215 -13.71 8.64 5.02
N LEU A 216 -12.43 8.31 5.01
CA LEU A 216 -11.36 9.29 5.15
C LEU A 216 -11.06 9.96 3.80
N ASN A 217 -11.79 11.04 3.48
CA ASN A 217 -11.65 11.75 2.20
C ASN A 217 -10.28 12.40 2.01
N GLY A 218 -9.54 12.67 3.09
CA GLY A 218 -8.19 13.23 3.05
C GLY A 218 -7.07 12.22 3.24
N TYR A 219 -7.36 10.92 3.16
CA TYR A 219 -6.31 9.91 3.24
C TYR A 219 -5.40 9.97 2.02
N THR A 220 -4.10 10.12 2.27
CA THR A 220 -3.10 10.44 1.25
C THR A 220 -1.93 9.46 1.33
N LYS A 221 -1.45 9.01 0.16
CA LYS A 221 -0.26 8.15 0.05
C LYS A 221 1.00 8.94 0.43
N VAL A 222 2.01 8.22 0.90
CA VAL A 222 3.30 8.81 1.32
C VAL A 222 4.45 8.43 0.41
N ALA A 223 4.20 7.58 -0.58
CA ALA A 223 5.20 7.13 -1.56
C ALA A 223 4.53 6.71 -2.88
N ASP A 224 5.32 6.22 -3.86
CA ASP A 224 4.79 5.93 -5.20
C ASP A 224 4.00 4.63 -5.29
N ASN A 225 4.55 3.50 -4.83
CA ASN A 225 3.99 2.16 -5.05
C ASN A 225 3.57 1.45 -3.76
N SER A 226 3.05 0.21 -3.87
CA SER A 226 2.42 -0.54 -2.79
C SER A 226 3.32 -0.71 -1.57
N TYR A 227 4.55 -1.24 -1.76
CA TYR A 227 5.44 -1.55 -0.64
C TYR A 227 5.73 -0.33 0.25
N PRO A 228 6.22 0.83 -0.26
CA PRO A 228 6.52 1.98 0.59
C PRO A 228 5.28 2.71 1.13
N ASN A 229 4.06 2.39 0.68
CA ASN A 229 2.81 2.89 1.27
C ASN A 229 2.26 1.93 2.33
N LEU A 230 2.40 0.62 2.13
CA LEU A 230 1.91 -0.38 3.10
C LEU A 230 2.89 -0.60 4.26
N ILE A 231 4.20 -0.35 4.08
CA ILE A 231 5.17 -0.38 5.18
C ILE A 231 4.79 0.59 6.30
N PRO A 232 4.49 1.89 6.06
CA PRO A 232 4.02 2.79 7.12
C PRO A 232 2.72 2.33 7.79
N LEU A 233 1.79 1.79 7.00
CA LEU A 233 0.54 1.24 7.52
C LEU A 233 0.78 0.07 8.49
N MET A 234 1.73 -0.79 8.16
CA MET A 234 1.99 -2.03 8.89
C MET A 234 3.08 -1.91 9.96
N THR A 235 3.92 -0.87 9.94
CA THR A 235 5.06 -0.74 10.86
C THR A 235 5.12 0.59 11.61
N GLY A 236 4.35 1.60 11.19
CA GLY A 236 4.46 2.97 11.69
C GLY A 236 5.78 3.67 11.30
N ARG A 237 6.57 3.07 10.39
CA ARG A 237 7.88 3.58 9.95
C ARG A 237 7.94 3.68 8.44
N SER A 238 8.75 4.58 7.92
CA SER A 238 9.04 4.64 6.48
C SER A 238 10.04 3.56 6.07
N VAL A 239 10.09 3.25 4.77
CA VAL A 239 11.07 2.28 4.22
C VAL A 239 12.51 2.68 4.55
N VAL A 240 12.83 3.99 4.47
CA VAL A 240 14.18 4.50 4.76
C VAL A 240 14.60 4.24 6.21
N GLU A 241 13.66 4.31 7.17
CA GLU A 241 13.94 4.03 8.59
C GLU A 241 14.15 2.53 8.87
N LEU A 242 13.78 1.68 7.94
CA LEU A 242 13.89 0.23 8.04
C LEU A 242 14.98 -0.35 7.14
N GLU A 243 15.74 0.50 6.46
CA GLU A 243 16.82 0.08 5.57
C GLU A 243 17.86 -0.77 6.34
N GLY A 244 18.24 -1.90 5.76
CA GLY A 244 19.19 -2.84 6.36
C GLY A 244 18.60 -3.82 7.40
N ILE A 245 17.32 -3.71 7.72
CA ILE A 245 16.63 -4.68 8.59
C ILE A 245 16.10 -5.84 7.73
N ALA A 246 16.38 -7.06 8.13
CA ALA A 246 15.85 -8.25 7.45
C ALA A 246 14.32 -8.29 7.50
N SER A 247 13.66 -8.80 6.47
CA SER A 247 12.18 -8.84 6.39
C SER A 247 11.55 -9.56 7.58
N ASP A 248 12.18 -10.66 8.06
CA ASP A 248 11.70 -11.38 9.23
C ASP A 248 11.76 -10.57 10.54
N ASP A 249 12.59 -9.54 10.62
CA ASP A 249 12.80 -8.70 11.81
C ASP A 249 12.04 -7.35 11.73
N LEU A 250 11.40 -7.06 10.62
CA LEU A 250 10.58 -5.85 10.49
C LEU A 250 9.47 -5.82 11.54
N PRO A 251 9.22 -4.66 12.19
CA PRO A 251 8.25 -4.52 13.28
C PRO A 251 6.81 -4.43 12.76
N PHE A 252 6.37 -5.46 12.04
CA PHE A 252 5.01 -5.49 11.51
C PHE A 252 3.97 -5.60 12.61
N ILE A 253 2.91 -4.84 12.49
CA ILE A 253 1.83 -4.76 13.50
C ILE A 253 1.15 -6.10 13.75
N TRP A 254 1.02 -6.98 12.75
CA TRP A 254 0.46 -8.31 12.97
C TRP A 254 1.28 -9.17 13.94
N LYS A 255 2.61 -8.97 14.02
CA LYS A 255 3.45 -9.62 15.02
C LYS A 255 3.13 -9.14 16.44
N GLU A 256 2.82 -7.84 16.58
CA GLU A 256 2.38 -7.26 17.85
C GLU A 256 1.01 -7.84 18.26
N PHE A 257 0.08 -7.98 17.30
CA PHE A 257 -1.19 -8.65 17.54
C PHE A 257 -1.00 -10.12 17.92
N ALA A 258 -0.19 -10.87 17.16
CA ALA A 258 0.12 -12.28 17.44
C ALA A 258 0.78 -12.47 18.81
N SER A 259 1.70 -11.58 19.23
CA SER A 259 2.35 -11.61 20.54
C SER A 259 1.35 -11.47 21.70
N ARG A 260 0.18 -10.87 21.43
CA ARG A 260 -0.92 -10.72 22.38
C ARG A 260 -2.02 -11.77 22.22
N GLY A 261 -1.72 -12.89 21.53
CA GLY A 261 -2.59 -14.04 21.42
C GLY A 261 -3.68 -13.92 20.34
N TYR A 262 -3.57 -12.97 19.41
CA TYR A 262 -4.42 -12.93 18.23
C TYR A 262 -4.02 -14.03 17.25
N VAL A 263 -5.02 -14.64 16.62
CA VAL A 263 -4.79 -15.49 15.46
C VAL A 263 -4.73 -14.60 14.23
N ASP A 264 -3.73 -14.78 13.41
CA ASP A 264 -3.50 -13.95 12.24
C ASP A 264 -3.64 -14.71 10.92
N MET A 265 -4.10 -13.96 9.89
CA MET A 265 -4.24 -14.43 8.53
C MET A 265 -3.71 -13.37 7.55
N TYR A 266 -3.01 -13.83 6.53
CA TYR A 266 -2.57 -13.00 5.41
C TYR A 266 -2.91 -13.63 4.06
N SER A 267 -3.40 -12.84 3.09
CA SER A 267 -3.69 -13.30 1.73
C SER A 267 -3.49 -12.21 0.68
N GLU A 268 -2.83 -12.58 -0.43
CA GLU A 268 -2.72 -11.83 -1.68
C GLU A 268 -2.97 -12.78 -2.85
N ASP A 269 -3.55 -12.27 -3.95
CA ASP A 269 -3.92 -13.10 -5.10
C ASP A 269 -2.87 -13.16 -6.22
N TRP A 270 -1.74 -12.46 -6.09
CA TRP A 270 -0.69 -12.41 -7.09
C TRP A 270 0.73 -12.59 -6.51
N PRO A 271 1.18 -13.83 -6.27
CA PRO A 271 2.46 -14.09 -5.59
C PRO A 271 3.68 -13.48 -6.27
N SER A 272 3.68 -13.41 -7.62
CA SER A 272 4.81 -12.82 -8.35
C SER A 272 4.92 -11.28 -8.19
N LEU A 273 3.88 -10.62 -7.70
CA LEU A 273 3.85 -9.20 -7.32
C LEU A 273 3.57 -8.99 -5.83
N ALA A 274 3.71 -10.03 -5.02
CA ALA A 274 3.46 -9.95 -3.58
C ALA A 274 4.16 -8.73 -2.97
N THR A 275 3.38 -7.97 -2.18
CA THR A 275 3.82 -6.70 -1.61
C THR A 275 4.93 -6.91 -0.60
N PHE A 276 4.78 -7.91 0.27
CA PHE A 276 5.78 -8.23 1.27
C PHE A 276 6.56 -9.46 0.84
N SER A 277 7.87 -9.32 0.74
CA SER A 277 8.78 -10.35 0.26
C SER A 277 10.09 -10.38 1.03
N GLY A 278 10.87 -11.46 0.87
CA GLY A 278 12.14 -11.65 1.55
C GLY A 278 12.03 -12.32 2.91
N PHE A 279 10.91 -12.99 3.19
CA PHE A 279 10.70 -13.73 4.43
C PHE A 279 11.26 -15.16 4.33
N THR A 280 11.85 -15.64 5.42
CA THR A 280 12.28 -17.04 5.55
C THR A 280 11.19 -17.93 6.16
N ARG A 281 10.13 -17.33 6.73
CA ARG A 281 9.01 -18.00 7.39
C ARG A 281 7.68 -17.41 6.88
N PRO A 282 6.57 -18.17 6.94
CA PRO A 282 5.26 -17.61 6.69
C PRO A 282 4.99 -16.40 7.62
N ILE A 283 4.48 -15.31 7.05
CA ILE A 283 4.27 -14.05 7.78
C ILE A 283 3.05 -14.07 8.70
N ALA A 284 2.18 -15.06 8.59
CA ALA A 284 0.99 -15.26 9.41
C ALA A 284 0.76 -16.74 9.70
N CYS A 285 -0.06 -17.03 10.72
CA CYS A 285 -0.47 -18.39 11.05
C CYS A 285 -1.19 -19.08 9.91
N HIS A 286 -2.04 -18.30 9.19
CA HIS A 286 -2.74 -18.71 7.99
C HIS A 286 -2.26 -17.88 6.80
N TYR A 287 -1.49 -18.49 5.92
CA TYR A 287 -0.84 -17.81 4.80
C TYR A 287 -1.40 -18.32 3.46
N PHE A 288 -2.42 -17.63 2.94
CA PHE A 288 -3.17 -18.07 1.77
C PHE A 288 -2.46 -17.82 0.43
N ASN A 289 -1.38 -17.06 0.40
CA ASN A 289 -0.56 -16.91 -0.82
C ASN A 289 -0.05 -18.24 -1.35
N ASN A 290 0.13 -19.25 -0.47
CA ASN A 290 0.51 -20.61 -0.86
C ASN A 290 -0.51 -21.26 -1.80
N PHE A 291 -1.79 -20.88 -1.73
CA PHE A 291 -2.81 -21.36 -2.66
C PHE A 291 -2.53 -20.86 -4.08
N PHE A 292 -2.21 -19.58 -4.21
CA PHE A 292 -1.90 -18.98 -5.52
C PHE A 292 -0.55 -19.45 -6.06
N LEU A 293 0.44 -19.71 -5.20
CA LEU A 293 1.69 -20.39 -5.59
C LEU A 293 1.43 -21.82 -6.09
N ALA A 294 0.53 -22.54 -5.43
CA ALA A 294 0.15 -23.88 -5.88
C ALA A 294 -0.60 -23.84 -7.23
N ILE A 295 -1.42 -22.82 -7.48
CA ILE A 295 -1.99 -22.56 -8.81
C ILE A 295 -0.87 -22.38 -9.85
N GLU A 296 0.19 -21.66 -9.53
CA GLU A 296 1.32 -21.44 -10.42
C GLU A 296 2.11 -22.73 -10.71
N LYS A 297 2.15 -23.65 -9.79
CA LYS A 297 2.88 -24.93 -9.90
C LYS A 297 2.08 -26.01 -10.64
N THR A 298 0.75 -26.01 -10.54
CA THR A 298 -0.09 -27.05 -11.16
C THR A 298 -0.33 -26.79 -12.64
N ARG A 299 -0.62 -27.85 -13.42
CA ARG A 299 -0.79 -27.78 -14.89
C ARG A 299 -1.87 -26.79 -15.37
N THR A 300 -2.83 -26.49 -14.54
CA THR A 300 -3.88 -25.49 -14.78
C THR A 300 -3.32 -24.10 -15.12
N GLN A 301 -2.09 -23.82 -14.75
CA GLN A 301 -1.40 -22.55 -15.02
C GLN A 301 -0.78 -22.44 -16.41
N THR A 302 -0.27 -23.52 -16.98
CA THR A 302 0.45 -23.44 -18.27
C THR A 302 -0.44 -22.88 -19.38
N ILE A 303 -1.71 -23.25 -19.39
CA ILE A 303 -2.71 -22.74 -20.35
C ILE A 303 -3.00 -21.26 -20.10
N ARG A 304 -3.03 -20.83 -18.83
CA ARG A 304 -3.29 -19.42 -18.47
C ARG A 304 -2.13 -18.50 -18.79
N ASN A 305 -0.89 -18.93 -18.58
CA ASN A 305 0.29 -18.12 -18.91
C ASN A 305 0.39 -17.85 -20.41
N VAL A 306 0.02 -18.84 -21.24
CA VAL A 306 -0.06 -18.65 -22.70
C VAL A 306 -1.17 -17.66 -23.07
N LYS A 307 -2.37 -17.76 -22.47
CA LYS A 307 -3.47 -16.82 -22.70
C LYS A 307 -3.11 -15.41 -22.20
N ARG A 308 -2.45 -15.28 -21.05
CA ARG A 308 -1.99 -13.99 -20.52
C ARG A 308 -0.93 -13.34 -21.41
N LEU A 309 -0.02 -14.13 -21.97
CA LEU A 309 0.98 -13.65 -22.94
C LEU A 309 0.31 -13.19 -24.23
N LEU A 310 -0.71 -13.91 -24.71
CA LEU A 310 -1.50 -13.52 -25.89
C LEU A 310 -2.28 -12.22 -25.65
N LEU A 311 -2.91 -12.06 -24.49
CA LEU A 311 -3.57 -10.81 -24.08
C LEU A 311 -2.60 -9.62 -24.01
N PHE A 312 -1.39 -9.85 -23.53
CA PHE A 312 -0.34 -8.82 -23.50
C PHE A 312 0.09 -8.40 -24.92
N MET A 313 0.09 -9.30 -25.87
CA MET A 313 0.40 -9.03 -27.30
C MET A 313 -0.76 -8.35 -28.04
N GLU A 314 -2.01 -8.63 -27.69
CA GLU A 314 -3.23 -8.07 -28.30
C GLU A 314 -3.58 -6.67 -27.83
N HIS A 315 -2.92 -6.14 -26.81
CA HIS A 315 -3.23 -4.82 -26.21
C HIS A 315 -3.02 -3.63 -27.17
N HIS A 316 -2.51 -3.88 -28.37
CA HIS A 316 -2.31 -2.81 -29.37
C HIS A 316 -3.43 -2.65 -30.38
N ASN A 317 -4.41 -3.56 -30.56
CA ASN A 317 -5.49 -3.37 -31.54
C ASN A 317 -6.75 -4.26 -31.47
N PHE A 318 -6.99 -5.09 -30.42
CA PHE A 318 -8.17 -5.95 -30.39
C PHE A 318 -8.94 -5.91 -29.07
N ARG A 319 -10.27 -5.73 -29.16
CA ARG A 319 -11.26 -5.76 -28.05
C ARG A 319 -11.59 -7.20 -27.57
N LEU A 320 -10.67 -8.10 -27.53
CA LEU A 320 -10.89 -9.41 -26.90
C LEU A 320 -10.38 -9.37 -25.46
N GLN A 321 -11.26 -8.92 -24.55
CA GLN A 321 -11.03 -8.95 -23.12
C GLN A 321 -11.22 -10.37 -22.58
N ASP A 322 -10.22 -11.23 -22.79
CA ASP A 322 -10.20 -12.50 -22.07
C ASP A 322 -9.79 -12.25 -20.62
N ILE A 323 -10.80 -12.09 -19.75
CA ILE A 323 -10.64 -11.90 -18.29
C ILE A 323 -10.57 -13.23 -17.53
N SER A 324 -10.36 -14.35 -18.24
CA SER A 324 -10.26 -15.69 -17.64
C SER A 324 -9.10 -15.82 -16.65
N TYR A 325 -8.08 -14.94 -16.72
CA TYR A 325 -7.01 -14.89 -15.71
C TYR A 325 -7.49 -14.51 -14.31
N LEU A 326 -8.65 -13.83 -14.20
CA LEU A 326 -9.28 -13.53 -12.92
C LEU A 326 -10.03 -14.73 -12.31
N CYS A 327 -10.03 -15.88 -12.99
CA CYS A 327 -10.66 -17.11 -12.53
C CYS A 327 -9.63 -18.16 -12.09
N PHE A 328 -10.04 -19.00 -11.16
CA PHE A 328 -9.48 -20.32 -10.91
C PHE A 328 -10.61 -21.35 -10.99
N GLY A 329 -10.54 -22.22 -12.00
CA GLY A 329 -11.65 -23.11 -12.31
C GLY A 329 -12.96 -22.33 -12.56
N ASN A 330 -13.99 -22.68 -11.82
CA ASN A 330 -15.31 -22.07 -11.90
C ASN A 330 -15.50 -20.83 -11.00
N THR A 331 -14.45 -20.37 -10.30
CA THR A 331 -14.56 -19.33 -9.27
C THR A 331 -13.63 -18.15 -9.56
N PRO A 332 -14.16 -16.91 -9.52
CA PRO A 332 -13.32 -15.71 -9.54
C PRO A 332 -12.35 -15.66 -8.36
N LYS A 333 -11.10 -15.23 -8.59
CA LYS A 333 -10.05 -15.23 -7.57
C LYS A 333 -10.38 -14.37 -6.35
N HIS A 334 -11.01 -13.20 -6.53
CA HIS A 334 -11.43 -12.37 -5.42
C HIS A 334 -12.44 -13.11 -4.50
N LYS A 335 -13.31 -13.97 -5.07
CA LYS A 335 -14.22 -14.82 -4.27
C LYS A 335 -13.47 -15.90 -3.49
N LEU A 336 -12.38 -16.43 -4.00
CA LEU A 336 -11.56 -17.40 -3.26
C LEU A 336 -10.99 -16.75 -2.00
N ILE A 337 -10.44 -15.53 -2.09
CA ILE A 337 -9.97 -14.76 -0.94
C ILE A 337 -11.11 -14.48 0.04
N ILE A 338 -12.27 -14.00 -0.43
CA ILE A 338 -13.43 -13.76 0.41
C ILE A 338 -13.87 -15.04 1.13
N ASN A 339 -13.93 -16.16 0.42
CA ASN A 339 -14.34 -17.44 0.98
C ASN A 339 -13.34 -17.96 2.02
N TYR A 340 -12.04 -17.81 1.78
CA TYR A 340 -11.01 -18.16 2.77
C TYR A 340 -11.12 -17.26 4.00
N TYR A 341 -11.33 -15.97 3.82
CA TYR A 341 -11.50 -15.01 4.91
C TYR A 341 -12.74 -15.34 5.77
N LYS A 342 -13.87 -15.68 5.11
CA LYS A 342 -15.08 -16.15 5.83
C LYS A 342 -14.78 -17.39 6.69
N ARG A 343 -14.11 -18.40 6.13
CA ARG A 343 -13.71 -19.60 6.86
C ARG A 343 -12.79 -19.29 8.03
N PHE A 344 -11.84 -18.36 7.87
CA PHE A 344 -10.98 -17.91 8.95
C PHE A 344 -11.77 -17.26 10.09
N ILE A 345 -12.70 -16.36 9.78
CA ILE A 345 -13.54 -15.70 10.78
C ILE A 345 -14.38 -16.72 11.54
N GLU A 346 -14.95 -17.70 10.83
CA GLU A 346 -15.83 -18.73 11.41
C GLU A 346 -15.05 -19.77 12.25
N ALA A 347 -13.87 -20.17 11.83
CA ALA A 347 -13.04 -21.14 12.54
C ALA A 347 -12.67 -20.64 13.94
N TYR A 348 -12.51 -19.33 14.11
CA TYR A 348 -12.04 -18.72 15.37
C TYR A 348 -13.11 -17.84 16.03
N ARG A 349 -14.40 -18.26 16.08
CA ARG A 349 -15.54 -17.45 16.52
C ARG A 349 -15.28 -16.61 17.76
N ASN A 350 -14.75 -17.21 18.83
CA ASN A 350 -14.55 -16.58 20.14
C ASN A 350 -13.09 -16.18 20.41
N ARG A 351 -12.26 -16.11 19.37
CA ARG A 351 -10.85 -15.75 19.49
C ARG A 351 -10.59 -14.36 18.91
N ARG A 352 -9.62 -13.66 19.47
CA ARG A 352 -9.12 -12.40 18.89
C ARG A 352 -8.43 -12.71 17.57
N LYS A 353 -8.73 -11.94 16.54
CA LYS A 353 -8.26 -12.18 15.16
C LYS A 353 -7.66 -10.92 14.56
N PHE A 354 -6.58 -11.09 13.80
CA PHE A 354 -6.06 -10.10 12.90
C PHE A 354 -6.06 -10.67 11.48
N GLY A 355 -6.94 -10.20 10.63
CA GLY A 355 -7.03 -10.66 9.24
C GLY A 355 -6.59 -9.55 8.28
N LEU A 356 -5.69 -9.88 7.36
CA LEU A 356 -5.20 -8.97 6.33
C LEU A 356 -5.32 -9.63 4.96
N SER A 357 -6.10 -9.04 4.06
CA SER A 357 -6.13 -9.43 2.65
C SER A 357 -5.83 -8.25 1.75
N PHE A 358 -5.20 -8.52 0.60
CA PHE A 358 -4.88 -7.51 -0.40
C PHE A 358 -5.09 -8.08 -1.80
N LEU A 359 -6.10 -7.58 -2.51
CA LEU A 359 -6.46 -7.98 -3.87
C LEU A 359 -5.67 -7.13 -4.86
N ILE A 360 -4.75 -7.77 -5.58
CA ILE A 360 -3.87 -7.11 -6.54
C ILE A 360 -4.41 -7.24 -7.96
N GLU A 361 -4.71 -8.47 -8.41
CA GLU A 361 -5.02 -8.74 -9.81
C GLU A 361 -6.25 -7.99 -10.34
N ILE A 362 -7.24 -7.73 -9.48
CA ILE A 362 -8.50 -7.12 -9.92
C ILE A 362 -8.34 -5.66 -10.35
N GLY A 363 -7.41 -4.91 -9.76
CA GLY A 363 -7.29 -3.46 -9.91
C GLY A 363 -5.98 -2.96 -10.48
N HIS A 364 -4.88 -3.70 -10.29
CA HIS A 364 -3.53 -3.26 -10.62
C HIS A 364 -3.35 -2.83 -12.09
N ASP A 365 -3.95 -3.59 -13.02
CA ASP A 365 -3.78 -3.34 -14.46
C ASP A 365 -4.95 -2.56 -15.10
N PHE A 366 -6.16 -2.70 -14.56
CA PHE A 366 -7.38 -2.19 -15.18
C PHE A 366 -8.35 -1.59 -14.15
N ILE A 367 -8.46 -0.27 -14.13
CA ILE A 367 -9.31 0.47 -13.17
C ILE A 367 -10.80 0.12 -13.24
N ASN A 368 -11.27 -0.40 -14.37
CA ASN A 368 -12.69 -0.73 -14.55
C ASN A 368 -13.07 -2.11 -13.97
N PHE A 369 -12.08 -2.97 -13.71
CA PHE A 369 -12.34 -4.33 -13.22
C PHE A 369 -12.75 -4.41 -11.75
N PHE A 370 -12.56 -3.35 -10.97
CA PHE A 370 -13.10 -3.26 -9.63
C PHE A 370 -14.60 -3.52 -9.56
N GLU A 371 -15.34 -3.17 -10.63
CA GLU A 371 -16.78 -3.40 -10.74
C GLU A 371 -17.17 -4.88 -10.57
N HIS A 372 -16.28 -5.80 -10.97
CA HIS A 372 -16.49 -7.25 -10.77
C HIS A 372 -16.50 -7.69 -9.31
N ALA A 373 -15.78 -6.97 -8.45
CA ALA A 373 -15.69 -7.30 -7.02
C ALA A 373 -16.72 -6.54 -6.17
N ASP A 374 -17.41 -5.53 -6.72
CA ASP A 374 -18.27 -4.63 -5.94
C ASP A 374 -19.34 -5.38 -5.18
N LYS A 375 -20.18 -6.15 -5.89
CA LYS A 375 -21.28 -6.90 -5.25
C LYS A 375 -20.75 -7.93 -4.24
N ASP A 376 -19.69 -8.66 -4.59
CA ASP A 376 -19.17 -9.73 -3.74
C ASP A 376 -18.52 -9.18 -2.47
N THR A 377 -17.89 -8.02 -2.55
CA THR A 377 -17.32 -7.30 -1.39
C THR A 377 -18.42 -6.75 -0.50
N MET A 378 -19.44 -6.13 -1.09
CA MET A 378 -20.63 -5.67 -0.35
C MET A 378 -21.33 -6.84 0.36
N ASP A 379 -21.57 -7.96 -0.34
CA ASP A 379 -22.18 -9.15 0.23
C ASP A 379 -21.32 -9.76 1.36
N PHE A 380 -20.00 -9.67 1.27
CA PHE A 380 -19.08 -10.11 2.32
C PHE A 380 -19.25 -9.26 3.59
N PHE A 381 -19.24 -7.94 3.47
CA PHE A 381 -19.40 -7.04 4.62
C PHE A 381 -20.82 -7.14 5.21
N LYS A 382 -21.84 -7.32 4.36
CA LYS A 382 -23.21 -7.57 4.78
C LYS A 382 -23.31 -8.87 5.59
N TRP A 383 -22.71 -9.95 5.10
CA TRP A 383 -22.65 -11.21 5.84
C TRP A 383 -21.97 -11.03 7.20
N MET A 384 -20.86 -10.28 7.27
CA MET A 384 -20.18 -10.02 8.55
C MET A 384 -21.10 -9.30 9.55
N LYS A 385 -21.91 -8.34 9.10
CA LYS A 385 -22.85 -7.60 9.95
C LYS A 385 -24.03 -8.48 10.38
N GLU A 386 -24.66 -9.18 9.43
CA GLU A 386 -25.85 -10.01 9.66
C GLU A 386 -25.56 -11.25 10.51
N THR A 387 -24.31 -11.69 10.62
CA THR A 387 -23.88 -12.84 11.43
C THR A 387 -23.06 -12.45 12.65
N ASP A 388 -23.18 -11.20 13.09
CA ASP A 388 -22.57 -10.62 14.31
C ASP A 388 -21.03 -10.66 14.37
N LYS A 389 -20.37 -10.82 13.20
CA LYS A 389 -18.90 -10.85 13.12
C LYS A 389 -18.27 -9.48 13.32
N LEU A 390 -19.06 -8.40 13.19
CA LEU A 390 -18.65 -7.02 13.40
C LEU A 390 -19.02 -6.46 14.78
N GLU A 391 -19.66 -7.22 15.66
CA GLU A 391 -19.97 -6.75 17.02
C GLU A 391 -18.69 -6.40 17.81
N ASN A 392 -17.66 -7.24 17.70
CA ASN A 392 -16.37 -7.08 18.36
C ASN A 392 -15.23 -7.01 17.35
N ALA A 393 -15.43 -6.30 16.24
CA ALA A 393 -14.38 -6.17 15.24
C ALA A 393 -14.40 -4.80 14.55
N VAL A 394 -13.22 -4.26 14.34
CA VAL A 394 -12.97 -3.13 13.44
C VAL A 394 -12.80 -3.68 12.03
N LEU A 395 -13.49 -3.07 11.06
CA LEU A 395 -13.31 -3.38 9.65
C LEU A 395 -12.64 -2.19 8.96
N ILE A 396 -11.59 -2.47 8.20
CA ILE A 396 -10.84 -1.46 7.43
C ILE A 396 -10.84 -1.88 5.96
N LEU A 397 -11.53 -1.12 5.11
CA LEU A 397 -11.34 -1.20 3.66
C LEU A 397 -10.24 -0.20 3.29
N TYR A 398 -9.17 -0.68 2.67
CA TYR A 398 -8.01 0.16 2.37
C TYR A 398 -7.46 -0.05 0.97
N ALA A 399 -6.72 0.94 0.50
CA ALA A 399 -5.85 0.84 -0.66
C ALA A 399 -4.48 1.47 -0.33
N ASP A 400 -3.49 1.09 -1.08
CA ASP A 400 -2.11 1.55 -0.96
C ASP A 400 -1.87 2.88 -1.68
N HIS A 401 -2.38 3.00 -2.90
CA HIS A 401 -2.35 4.19 -3.76
C HIS A 401 -3.51 4.14 -4.77
N GLY A 402 -3.69 5.18 -5.56
CA GLY A 402 -4.57 5.14 -6.73
C GLY A 402 -3.85 4.60 -7.96
N PRO A 403 -4.49 4.61 -9.16
CA PRO A 403 -3.92 4.01 -10.37
C PRO A 403 -2.58 4.66 -10.74
N ARG A 404 -1.57 3.85 -11.07
CA ARG A 404 -0.22 4.32 -11.45
C ARG A 404 0.02 4.33 -12.94
N TYR A 405 -0.46 3.31 -13.66
CA TYR A 405 -0.18 3.08 -15.07
C TYR A 405 -1.39 3.28 -15.97
N SER A 406 -2.44 3.89 -15.46
CA SER A 406 -3.64 4.22 -16.24
C SER A 406 -3.52 5.62 -16.87
N GLU A 407 -4.00 5.76 -18.09
CA GLU A 407 -4.00 7.05 -18.81
C GLU A 407 -4.81 8.14 -18.12
N ILE A 408 -5.71 7.79 -17.20
CA ILE A 408 -6.44 8.77 -16.38
C ILE A 408 -5.49 9.70 -15.63
N GLN A 409 -4.27 9.26 -15.28
CA GLN A 409 -3.26 10.08 -14.63
C GLN A 409 -2.76 11.26 -15.49
N ASN A 410 -3.00 11.20 -16.80
CA ASN A 410 -2.68 12.32 -17.68
C ASN A 410 -3.65 13.50 -17.51
N THR A 411 -4.74 13.33 -16.76
CA THR A 411 -5.68 14.40 -16.38
C THR A 411 -5.32 14.99 -15.01
N GLY A 412 -5.70 16.24 -14.78
CA GLY A 412 -5.50 16.88 -13.46
C GLY A 412 -6.21 16.14 -12.33
N ILE A 413 -7.47 15.73 -12.55
CA ILE A 413 -8.25 14.94 -11.56
C ILE A 413 -7.60 13.58 -11.31
N GLY A 414 -7.26 12.85 -12.37
CA GLY A 414 -6.66 11.53 -12.25
C GLY A 414 -5.32 11.56 -11.51
N ARG A 415 -4.49 12.58 -11.79
CA ARG A 415 -3.23 12.78 -11.08
C ARG A 415 -3.44 12.97 -9.57
N VAL A 416 -4.31 13.89 -9.18
CA VAL A 416 -4.53 14.16 -7.74
C VAL A 416 -5.21 12.98 -7.07
N THR A 417 -6.20 12.37 -7.70
CA THR A 417 -6.89 11.21 -7.12
C THR A 417 -5.98 9.99 -6.99
N SER A 418 -4.91 9.87 -7.81
CA SER A 418 -3.91 8.81 -7.63
C SER A 418 -3.13 8.91 -6.32
N MET A 419 -3.10 10.10 -5.71
CA MET A 419 -2.48 10.36 -4.41
C MET A 419 -3.40 10.09 -3.23
N MET A 420 -4.71 9.93 -3.48
CA MET A 420 -5.77 9.79 -2.48
C MET A 420 -6.41 8.40 -2.54
N PRO A 421 -5.75 7.37 -1.99
CA PRO A 421 -6.27 6.01 -1.98
C PRO A 421 -7.50 5.88 -1.08
N THR A 422 -8.23 4.80 -1.27
CA THR A 422 -9.40 4.47 -0.44
C THR A 422 -8.97 4.12 0.98
N MET A 423 -9.63 4.72 1.96
CA MET A 423 -9.53 4.34 3.37
C MET A 423 -10.88 4.53 4.03
N VAL A 424 -11.48 3.44 4.49
CA VAL A 424 -12.77 3.41 5.19
C VAL A 424 -12.63 2.59 6.44
N VAL A 425 -13.10 3.11 7.58
CA VAL A 425 -12.98 2.47 8.88
C VAL A 425 -14.35 2.31 9.53
N TYR A 426 -14.72 1.09 9.85
CA TYR A 426 -15.88 0.80 10.68
C TYR A 426 -15.43 0.49 12.11
N ILE A 427 -16.03 1.13 13.08
CA ILE A 427 -15.85 0.86 14.51
C ILE A 427 -17.16 0.27 15.05
N PRO A 428 -17.13 -0.80 15.87
CA PRO A 428 -18.34 -1.41 16.43
C PRO A 428 -19.24 -0.42 17.15
N ASP A 429 -20.56 -0.60 17.00
CA ASP A 429 -21.57 0.29 17.58
C ASP A 429 -21.43 0.41 19.10
N GLN A 430 -21.13 -0.68 19.78
CA GLN A 430 -20.91 -0.68 21.23
C GLN A 430 -19.70 0.15 21.69
N ILE A 431 -18.64 0.20 20.88
CA ILE A 431 -17.48 1.06 21.15
C ILE A 431 -17.86 2.51 20.93
N ARG A 432 -18.57 2.83 19.84
CA ARG A 432 -19.07 4.19 19.56
C ARG A 432 -19.99 4.72 20.65
N GLN A 433 -20.89 3.86 21.17
CA GLN A 433 -21.81 4.22 22.27
C GLN A 433 -21.08 4.40 23.59
N ARG A 434 -20.14 3.52 23.92
CA ARG A 434 -19.38 3.58 25.16
C ARG A 434 -18.39 4.72 25.19
N PHE A 435 -17.82 5.07 24.04
CA PHE A 435 -16.82 6.12 23.89
C PHE A 435 -17.24 7.16 22.81
N PRO A 436 -18.28 7.98 23.06
CA PRO A 436 -18.82 8.89 22.04
C PRO A 436 -17.81 9.88 21.46
N HIS A 437 -16.76 10.24 22.23
CA HIS A 437 -15.70 11.11 21.73
C HIS A 437 -14.93 10.49 20.56
N LEU A 438 -14.78 9.16 20.49
CA LEU A 438 -14.16 8.48 19.35
C LEU A 438 -14.99 8.69 18.09
N HIS A 439 -16.33 8.49 18.19
CA HIS A 439 -17.25 8.77 17.10
C HIS A 439 -17.11 10.21 16.59
N ASN A 440 -17.14 11.18 17.51
CA ASN A 440 -17.03 12.61 17.16
C ASN A 440 -15.70 12.93 16.46
N ASN A 441 -14.59 12.32 16.91
CA ASN A 441 -13.29 12.52 16.31
C ASN A 441 -13.22 11.88 14.91
N PHE A 442 -13.73 10.65 14.74
CA PHE A 442 -13.80 10.02 13.41
C PHE A 442 -14.64 10.84 12.43
N VAL A 443 -15.79 11.36 12.84
CA VAL A 443 -16.63 12.24 12.00
C VAL A 443 -15.83 13.44 11.48
N LYS A 444 -15.07 14.11 12.38
CA LYS A 444 -14.21 15.23 11.98
C LYS A 444 -13.05 14.79 11.07
N ASN A 445 -12.44 13.63 11.39
CA ASN A 445 -11.27 13.13 10.69
C ASN A 445 -11.57 12.68 9.24
N GLN A 446 -12.84 12.48 8.89
CA GLN A 446 -13.22 12.22 7.50
C GLN A 446 -12.76 13.33 6.53
N GLU A 447 -12.70 14.57 7.02
CA GLU A 447 -12.32 15.77 6.25
C GLU A 447 -10.96 16.32 6.71
N ARG A 448 -10.08 15.48 7.23
CA ARG A 448 -8.71 15.84 7.64
C ARG A 448 -7.68 15.14 6.80
N LEU A 449 -6.52 15.78 6.69
CA LEU A 449 -5.34 15.18 6.05
C LEU A 449 -4.84 14.03 6.92
N THR A 450 -4.95 12.81 6.42
CA THR A 450 -4.55 11.58 7.11
C THR A 450 -3.65 10.71 6.23
N THR A 451 -2.91 9.80 6.85
CA THR A 451 -1.95 8.93 6.17
C THR A 451 -1.94 7.52 6.77
N ALA A 452 -1.16 6.65 6.19
CA ALA A 452 -0.89 5.31 6.69
C ALA A 452 -0.38 5.30 8.15
N PHE A 453 0.39 6.32 8.55
CA PHE A 453 0.89 6.44 9.92
C PHE A 453 -0.24 6.63 10.94
N ASP A 454 -1.30 7.36 10.59
CA ASP A 454 -2.45 7.61 11.48
C ASP A 454 -3.27 6.34 11.70
N VAL A 455 -3.47 5.56 10.63
CA VAL A 455 -4.17 4.27 10.71
C VAL A 455 -3.36 3.28 11.54
N HIS A 456 -2.03 3.25 11.38
CA HIS A 456 -1.14 2.45 12.21
C HIS A 456 -1.30 2.77 13.70
N GLU A 457 -1.22 4.06 14.08
CA GLU A 457 -1.40 4.50 15.47
C GLU A 457 -2.80 4.15 16.01
N THR A 458 -3.82 4.17 15.12
CA THR A 458 -5.17 3.75 15.49
C THR A 458 -5.22 2.25 15.79
N MET A 459 -4.59 1.43 14.98
CA MET A 459 -4.49 -0.02 15.23
C MET A 459 -3.70 -0.32 16.50
N MET A 460 -2.65 0.46 16.81
CA MET A 460 -1.91 0.36 18.07
C MET A 460 -2.78 0.73 19.29
N ASP A 461 -3.64 1.74 19.17
CA ASP A 461 -4.60 2.11 20.23
C ASP A 461 -5.67 1.02 20.40
N ILE A 462 -6.15 0.38 19.33
CA ILE A 462 -7.04 -0.80 19.40
C ILE A 462 -6.34 -1.93 20.17
N LEU A 463 -5.12 -2.27 19.79
CA LEU A 463 -4.33 -3.34 20.41
C LEU A 463 -4.08 -3.09 21.91
N LYS A 464 -3.85 -1.83 22.28
CA LYS A 464 -3.63 -1.39 23.67
C LYS A 464 -4.93 -1.10 24.43
N GLN A 465 -6.09 -1.20 23.77
CA GLN A 465 -7.41 -0.84 24.31
C GLN A 465 -7.47 0.61 24.83
N ASN A 466 -6.78 1.53 24.15
CA ASN A 466 -6.65 2.93 24.57
C ASN A 466 -7.84 3.77 24.09
N PHE A 467 -9.07 3.36 24.45
CA PHE A 467 -10.30 4.03 24.04
C PHE A 467 -10.66 5.27 24.88
N GLN A 468 -10.05 5.44 26.04
CA GLN A 468 -10.42 6.51 27.00
C GLN A 468 -9.65 7.81 26.80
N SER A 469 -8.59 7.81 26.00
CA SER A 469 -7.75 9.00 25.82
C SER A 469 -8.53 10.15 25.19
N ARG A 470 -8.75 11.22 25.96
CA ARG A 470 -9.43 12.46 25.51
C ARG A 470 -8.46 13.63 25.31
N LYS A 471 -7.16 13.41 25.51
CA LYS A 471 -6.17 14.48 25.37
C LYS A 471 -6.14 14.95 23.92
N PRO A 472 -6.38 16.23 23.65
CA PRO A 472 -6.19 16.79 22.32
C PRO A 472 -4.73 16.65 21.88
N VAL A 473 -4.50 16.73 20.60
CA VAL A 473 -3.14 16.81 20.07
C VAL A 473 -2.57 18.17 20.42
N ASP A 474 -1.34 18.21 20.92
CA ASP A 474 -0.65 19.46 21.21
C ASP A 474 -0.22 20.13 19.89
N GLU A 475 -0.88 21.23 19.54
CA GLU A 475 -0.59 22.02 18.35
C GLU A 475 0.48 23.11 18.59
N SER A 476 0.97 23.27 19.82
CA SER A 476 2.03 24.22 20.13
C SER A 476 3.43 23.74 19.72
N ALA A 477 3.58 22.44 19.50
CA ALA A 477 4.78 21.79 19.02
C ALA A 477 4.58 21.20 17.62
N MET A 478 5.67 20.75 16.99
CA MET A 478 5.59 20.01 15.74
C MET A 478 4.73 18.75 15.91
N LEU A 479 3.69 18.60 15.08
CA LEU A 479 2.77 17.47 15.18
C LEU A 479 3.50 16.13 14.92
N PRO A 480 3.12 15.06 15.64
CA PRO A 480 3.61 13.73 15.35
C PRO A 480 3.16 13.29 13.95
N ARG A 481 4.00 12.53 13.25
CA ARG A 481 3.69 12.02 11.90
C ARG A 481 2.46 11.13 11.85
N GLY A 482 2.20 10.36 12.91
CA GLY A 482 1.01 9.51 13.09
C GLY A 482 0.18 10.03 14.26
N ILE A 483 -1.10 10.26 14.02
CA ILE A 483 -2.08 10.65 15.00
C ILE A 483 -3.20 9.62 14.97
N SER A 484 -3.37 8.86 16.05
CA SER A 484 -4.49 7.92 16.14
C SER A 484 -5.82 8.63 15.85
N LEU A 485 -6.63 8.04 14.98
CA LEU A 485 -7.94 8.56 14.58
C LEU A 485 -8.95 8.57 15.75
N PHE A 486 -8.60 7.98 16.90
CA PHE A 486 -9.32 8.13 18.14
C PHE A 486 -9.20 9.55 18.73
N ARG A 487 -8.26 10.34 18.22
CA ARG A 487 -8.10 11.77 18.50
C ARG A 487 -8.48 12.60 17.28
N GLU A 488 -8.87 13.83 17.49
CA GLU A 488 -9.09 14.77 16.40
C GLU A 488 -7.74 15.12 15.75
N VAL A 489 -7.63 14.88 14.45
CA VAL A 489 -6.50 15.34 13.64
C VAL A 489 -6.65 16.85 13.44
N PRO A 490 -5.63 17.67 13.75
CA PRO A 490 -5.71 19.11 13.61
C PRO A 490 -6.05 19.56 12.20
N LYS A 491 -6.92 20.56 12.08
CA LYS A 491 -7.25 21.17 10.78
C LYS A 491 -6.04 21.91 10.18
N SER A 492 -5.15 22.38 11.07
CA SER A 492 -3.91 23.07 10.73
C SER A 492 -2.84 22.18 10.11
N ARG A 493 -2.99 20.83 10.21
CA ARG A 493 -1.98 19.87 9.79
C ARG A 493 -1.61 20.03 8.31
N SER A 494 -0.31 20.22 8.06
CA SER A 494 0.29 20.33 6.75
C SER A 494 0.75 18.96 6.21
N CYS A 495 1.03 18.87 4.90
CA CYS A 495 1.65 17.68 4.30
C CYS A 495 3.02 17.37 4.93
N HIS A 496 3.81 18.40 5.27
CA HIS A 496 5.12 18.23 5.91
C HIS A 496 5.00 17.54 7.28
N GLU A 497 4.06 17.96 8.13
CA GLU A 497 3.81 17.34 9.43
C GLU A 497 3.29 15.90 9.29
N ALA A 498 2.43 15.65 8.31
CA ALA A 498 1.94 14.32 8.00
C ALA A 498 3.00 13.41 7.30
N ARG A 499 4.23 13.93 7.07
CA ARG A 499 5.30 13.23 6.34
C ARG A 499 4.92 12.80 4.93
N ILE A 500 4.07 13.57 4.28
CA ILE A 500 3.73 13.41 2.87
C ILE A 500 4.76 14.19 2.07
N PRO A 501 5.54 13.54 1.18
CA PRO A 501 6.42 14.25 0.26
C PRO A 501 5.64 15.23 -0.60
N GLU A 502 6.23 16.39 -0.91
CA GLU A 502 5.53 17.46 -1.64
C GLU A 502 4.93 16.99 -2.97
N HIS A 503 5.61 16.07 -3.64
CA HIS A 503 5.13 15.49 -4.90
C HIS A 503 3.77 14.76 -4.75
N TYR A 504 3.45 14.24 -3.57
CA TYR A 504 2.19 13.54 -3.26
C TYR A 504 1.21 14.39 -2.46
N CYS A 505 1.52 15.64 -2.17
CA CYS A 505 0.65 16.51 -1.40
C CYS A 505 -0.59 16.93 -2.22
N PRO A 506 -1.81 16.55 -1.81
CA PRO A 506 -3.02 16.89 -2.55
C PRO A 506 -3.52 18.31 -2.27
N CYS A 507 -2.89 19.02 -1.33
CA CYS A 507 -3.33 20.32 -0.82
C CYS A 507 -2.98 21.49 -1.75
N TYR A 508 -2.30 21.23 -2.86
CA TYR A 508 -1.90 22.24 -3.83
C TYR A 508 -2.76 22.15 -5.09
N SER A 509 -3.17 23.32 -5.63
CA SER A 509 -3.70 23.40 -6.98
C SER A 509 -2.55 23.56 -7.98
N SER A 510 -2.79 23.12 -9.21
CA SER A 510 -1.85 23.35 -10.29
C SER A 510 -2.57 23.91 -11.51
N SER A 511 -1.90 24.74 -12.29
CA SER A 511 -2.38 25.22 -13.59
C SER A 511 -1.37 24.90 -14.67
N ASP A 512 -1.84 24.49 -15.83
CA ASP A 512 -0.99 24.12 -16.94
C ASP A 512 -0.17 25.31 -17.44
N ILE A 513 1.07 25.03 -17.82
CA ILE A 513 2.01 25.97 -18.44
C ILE A 513 2.57 25.35 -19.72
N SER A 514 2.99 26.18 -20.66
CA SER A 514 3.56 25.71 -21.93
C SER A 514 4.79 24.82 -21.69
N THR A 515 4.84 23.69 -22.38
CA THR A 515 6.02 22.80 -22.38
C THR A 515 7.24 23.45 -23.03
N GLU A 516 7.03 24.51 -23.82
CA GLU A 516 8.07 25.30 -24.47
C GLU A 516 8.60 26.45 -23.59
N ASP A 517 8.01 26.66 -22.40
CA ASP A 517 8.51 27.66 -21.45
C ASP A 517 9.99 27.40 -21.14
N PRO A 518 10.85 28.43 -21.20
CA PRO A 518 12.30 28.26 -20.97
C PRO A 518 12.66 27.60 -19.63
N ILE A 519 11.88 27.88 -18.56
CA ILE A 519 12.13 27.30 -17.24
C ILE A 519 11.70 25.84 -17.22
N VAL A 520 10.56 25.52 -17.86
CA VAL A 520 10.09 24.14 -18.00
C VAL A 520 11.09 23.29 -18.79
N ARG A 521 11.63 23.82 -19.89
CA ARG A 521 12.69 23.12 -20.66
C ARG A 521 13.92 22.87 -19.80
N LYS A 522 14.38 23.89 -19.05
CA LYS A 522 15.51 23.75 -18.11
C LYS A 522 15.22 22.68 -17.04
N ALA A 523 14.01 22.68 -16.48
CA ALA A 523 13.57 21.68 -15.50
C ALA A 523 13.52 20.26 -16.08
N SER A 524 13.13 20.11 -17.34
CA SER A 524 13.10 18.82 -18.05
C SER A 524 14.51 18.25 -18.21
N TYR A 525 15.48 19.05 -18.61
CA TYR A 525 16.89 18.61 -18.67
C TYR A 525 17.46 18.31 -17.29
N PHE A 526 17.14 19.13 -16.29
CA PHE A 526 17.55 18.91 -14.91
C PHE A 526 17.05 17.56 -14.38
N MET A 527 15.78 17.21 -14.69
CA MET A 527 15.21 15.90 -14.30
C MET A 527 16.00 14.74 -14.92
N VAL A 528 16.32 14.80 -16.23
CA VAL A 528 17.11 13.75 -16.90
C VAL A 528 18.50 13.62 -16.29
N GLN A 529 19.15 14.74 -15.94
CA GLN A 529 20.45 14.71 -15.24
C GLN A 529 20.35 14.00 -13.89
N ASN A 530 19.28 14.27 -13.12
CA ASN A 530 19.05 13.60 -11.84
C ASN A 530 18.79 12.10 -12.01
N ILE A 531 17.98 11.69 -12.99
CA ILE A 531 17.77 10.27 -13.30
C ILE A 531 19.10 9.58 -13.61
N ASN A 532 19.92 10.16 -14.48
CA ASN A 532 21.22 9.59 -14.80
C ASN A 532 22.17 9.56 -13.60
N SER A 533 22.08 10.55 -12.69
CA SER A 533 22.84 10.55 -11.43
C SER A 533 22.41 9.41 -10.51
N LEU A 534 21.13 9.09 -10.43
CA LEU A 534 20.62 7.93 -9.69
C LEU A 534 21.13 6.60 -10.27
N LEU A 535 21.44 6.55 -11.57
CA LEU A 535 22.01 5.39 -12.26
C LEU A 535 23.54 5.34 -12.16
N ASN A 536 24.21 6.32 -11.56
CA ASN A 536 25.65 6.24 -11.29
C ASN A 536 25.96 4.96 -10.49
N GLY A 537 26.99 4.21 -10.93
CA GLY A 537 27.30 2.87 -10.40
C GLY A 537 26.60 1.71 -11.11
N TYR A 538 25.62 1.99 -11.99
CA TYR A 538 24.92 1.01 -12.82
C TYR A 538 25.12 1.28 -14.33
N LEU A 539 25.95 2.24 -14.71
CA LEU A 539 26.17 2.63 -16.11
C LEU A 539 26.82 1.55 -16.97
N ASN A 540 27.41 0.52 -16.35
CA ASN A 540 27.91 -0.66 -17.02
C ASN A 540 26.82 -1.66 -17.44
N MET A 541 25.60 -1.49 -16.95
CA MET A 541 24.44 -2.38 -17.25
C MET A 541 23.17 -1.61 -17.61
N CYS A 542 23.10 -0.30 -17.35
CA CYS A 542 21.93 0.53 -17.66
C CYS A 542 22.29 1.62 -18.67
N ALA A 543 21.49 1.76 -19.71
CA ALA A 543 21.67 2.81 -20.72
C ALA A 543 21.56 4.22 -20.12
N LYS A 544 22.41 5.14 -20.57
CA LYS A 544 22.27 6.56 -20.26
C LYS A 544 21.06 7.14 -20.97
N LEU A 545 20.21 7.87 -20.22
CA LEU A 545 18.98 8.44 -20.75
C LEU A 545 19.18 9.86 -21.26
N THR A 546 18.43 10.22 -22.30
CA THR A 546 18.36 11.57 -22.88
C THR A 546 16.91 12.04 -22.92
N LEU A 547 16.69 13.36 -22.89
CA LEU A 547 15.35 13.93 -23.03
C LEU A 547 14.86 13.73 -24.48
N ASN A 548 13.72 13.07 -24.64
CA ASN A 548 13.05 12.96 -25.93
C ASN A 548 12.02 14.10 -26.11
N SER A 549 11.15 14.32 -25.12
CA SER A 549 10.15 15.39 -25.14
C SER A 549 9.65 15.72 -23.74
N THR A 550 9.19 16.95 -23.54
CA THR A 550 8.38 17.34 -22.40
C THR A 550 6.91 17.10 -22.75
N LYS A 551 6.23 16.25 -21.97
CA LYS A 551 4.84 15.84 -22.25
C LYS A 551 3.81 16.78 -21.65
N ARG A 552 4.10 17.28 -20.43
CA ARG A 552 3.20 18.16 -19.68
C ARG A 552 4.02 18.96 -18.68
N ALA A 553 3.55 20.16 -18.42
CA ALA A 553 4.06 20.98 -17.32
C ALA A 553 2.91 21.74 -16.65
N SER A 554 2.98 21.86 -15.34
CA SER A 554 2.05 22.66 -14.55
C SER A 554 2.80 23.43 -13.49
N ILE A 555 2.34 24.65 -13.21
CA ILE A 555 2.84 25.45 -12.09
C ILE A 555 1.98 25.15 -10.86
N VAL A 556 2.62 24.88 -9.73
CA VAL A 556 1.96 24.60 -8.45
C VAL A 556 1.65 25.91 -7.75
N ARG A 557 0.42 26.04 -7.29
CA ARG A 557 -0.04 27.17 -6.48
C ARG A 557 -0.51 26.67 -5.13
N SER A 558 -0.14 27.37 -4.06
CA SER A 558 -0.76 27.15 -2.76
C SER A 558 -2.25 27.54 -2.83
N ASN A 559 -3.14 26.71 -2.33
CA ASN A 559 -4.58 27.00 -2.26
C ASN A 559 -4.92 28.11 -1.22
N PHE A 560 -3.90 28.74 -0.63
CA PHE A 560 -4.02 29.73 0.41
C PHE A 560 -3.73 31.13 -0.13
N VAL A 561 -4.61 31.80 -0.69
CA VAL A 561 -4.90 33.23 -0.72
C VAL A 561 -5.95 33.47 -1.81
N ARG A 562 -7.19 33.31 -1.47
CA ARG A 562 -8.22 34.18 -2.06
C ARG A 562 -8.25 35.46 -1.24
N ASP A 563 -7.41 36.39 -1.56
CA ASP A 563 -7.72 37.79 -1.31
C ASP A 563 -8.96 38.12 -2.15
N LYS A 564 -10.08 38.34 -1.46
CA LYS A 564 -11.37 38.68 -2.07
C LYS A 564 -11.39 40.09 -2.71
N GLU A 565 -10.25 40.76 -2.81
CA GLU A 565 -10.15 42.08 -3.40
C GLU A 565 -9.11 42.08 -4.52
N LYS A 566 -9.47 41.62 -5.68
CA LYS A 566 -9.02 42.05 -7.00
C LYS A 566 -9.31 40.99 -8.05
N GLU A 567 -10.58 40.85 -8.44
CA GLU A 567 -10.95 40.34 -9.75
C GLU A 567 -10.69 41.46 -10.79
N GLU A 568 -9.44 41.47 -11.32
CA GLU A 568 -9.18 42.00 -12.65
C GLU A 568 -8.31 40.98 -13.37
N PHE A 569 -8.98 40.24 -14.25
CA PHE A 569 -8.36 39.29 -15.15
C PHE A 569 -7.65 40.06 -16.26
N SER A 570 -6.36 40.31 -16.09
CA SER A 570 -5.49 40.75 -17.17
C SER A 570 -4.67 39.57 -17.69
N PHE A 571 -5.06 39.06 -18.83
CA PHE A 571 -4.27 38.18 -19.66
C PHE A 571 -3.08 38.98 -20.22
N ARG A 572 -1.93 38.98 -19.54
CA ARG A 572 -0.58 39.16 -20.15
C ARG A 572 0.48 39.30 -19.05
N THR A 573 1.53 38.55 -19.26
CA THR A 573 2.80 38.60 -18.52
C THR A 573 2.77 37.86 -17.19
N TYR A 574 3.26 36.61 -17.20
CA TYR A 574 3.70 35.92 -15.99
C TYR A 574 4.89 36.70 -15.41
N VAL A 575 4.62 37.60 -14.49
CA VAL A 575 5.67 38.25 -13.71
C VAL A 575 6.13 37.24 -12.67
N TYR A 576 7.25 36.61 -12.93
CA TYR A 576 7.99 35.91 -11.88
C TYR A 576 8.42 36.96 -10.87
N THR A 577 7.71 37.07 -9.76
CA THR A 577 8.14 37.93 -8.66
C THR A 577 9.47 37.35 -8.14
N SER A 578 10.54 38.08 -8.34
CA SER A 578 11.87 37.77 -7.82
C SER A 578 11.77 37.60 -6.31
N GLY A 579 11.98 36.39 -5.81
CA GLY A 579 12.04 36.06 -4.39
C GLY A 579 11.10 35.00 -3.89
N THR A 580 10.23 34.38 -4.72
CA THR A 580 9.38 33.25 -4.33
C THR A 580 9.81 31.99 -5.05
N ASP A 581 10.11 30.94 -4.32
CA ASP A 581 10.36 29.59 -4.84
C ASP A 581 9.15 29.13 -5.66
N THR A 582 9.34 29.03 -6.97
CA THR A 582 8.30 28.55 -7.89
C THR A 582 8.42 27.03 -8.03
N ARG A 583 7.29 26.31 -7.96
CA ARG A 583 7.25 24.86 -8.09
C ARG A 583 6.55 24.48 -9.38
N PHE A 584 7.19 23.56 -10.11
CA PHE A 584 6.68 23.01 -11.36
C PHE A 584 6.50 21.51 -11.21
N ILE A 585 5.39 20.98 -11.71
CA ILE A 585 5.22 19.56 -11.97
C ILE A 585 5.53 19.36 -13.45
N VAL A 586 6.54 18.57 -13.76
CA VAL A 586 7.00 18.35 -15.13
C VAL A 586 6.97 16.87 -15.43
N ALA A 587 6.31 16.50 -16.54
CA ALA A 587 6.34 15.16 -17.09
C ALA A 587 7.14 15.13 -18.38
N ILE A 588 8.13 14.24 -18.46
CA ILE A 588 9.04 14.09 -19.60
C ILE A 588 9.00 12.67 -20.17
N GLN A 589 9.34 12.53 -21.44
CA GLN A 589 9.68 11.25 -22.03
C GLN A 589 11.17 11.18 -22.33
N THR A 590 11.79 10.03 -22.07
CA THR A 590 13.22 9.81 -22.30
C THR A 590 13.48 8.78 -23.40
N SER A 591 14.66 8.82 -23.97
CA SER A 591 15.19 7.83 -24.91
C SER A 591 16.50 7.24 -24.33
N PRO A 592 16.83 5.95 -24.59
CA PRO A 592 16.15 4.98 -25.48
C PRO A 592 15.03 4.15 -24.80
N ASN A 593 14.78 4.30 -23.50
CA ASN A 593 13.86 3.44 -22.75
C ASN A 593 12.36 3.78 -22.94
N ASN A 594 12.04 4.86 -23.64
CA ASN A 594 10.68 5.40 -23.78
C ASN A 594 9.97 5.63 -22.42
N GLY A 595 10.75 5.80 -21.34
CA GLY A 595 10.23 6.06 -20.00
C GLY A 595 9.53 7.41 -19.94
N VAL A 596 8.33 7.45 -19.36
CA VAL A 596 7.63 8.68 -19.03
C VAL A 596 7.79 8.93 -17.55
N TYR A 597 8.37 10.08 -17.17
CA TYR A 597 8.71 10.40 -15.79
C TYR A 597 8.08 11.72 -15.37
N GLU A 598 7.63 11.82 -14.13
CA GLU A 598 7.09 13.04 -13.54
C GLU A 598 7.79 13.36 -12.22
N ALA A 599 8.10 14.64 -12.00
CA ALA A 599 8.60 15.13 -10.73
C ALA A 599 8.07 16.52 -10.41
N THR A 600 8.06 16.88 -9.13
CA THR A 600 7.89 18.25 -8.68
C THR A 600 9.27 18.90 -8.54
N ILE A 601 9.48 20.03 -9.22
CA ILE A 601 10.75 20.73 -9.28
C ILE A 601 10.56 22.14 -8.73
N GLN A 602 11.33 22.48 -7.72
CA GLN A 602 11.43 23.83 -7.17
C GLN A 602 12.49 24.61 -7.95
N TYR A 603 12.16 25.85 -8.29
CA TYR A 603 13.05 26.81 -8.95
C TYR A 603 13.16 28.06 -8.09
N ASP A 604 14.37 28.46 -7.72
CA ASP A 604 14.66 29.56 -6.79
C ASP A 604 14.70 30.97 -7.43
N GLY A 605 14.32 31.06 -8.71
CA GLY A 605 14.40 32.34 -9.49
C GLY A 605 15.77 32.65 -10.05
N GLY A 606 16.83 31.92 -9.64
CA GLY A 606 18.20 32.06 -10.12
C GLY A 606 18.65 30.89 -11.02
N SER A 607 19.74 30.26 -10.66
CA SER A 607 20.26 29.06 -11.36
C SER A 607 19.88 27.75 -10.71
N GLY A 608 19.34 27.78 -9.48
CA GLY A 608 19.08 26.60 -8.65
C GLY A 608 17.76 25.91 -9.00
N MET A 609 17.84 24.58 -9.13
CA MET A 609 16.68 23.71 -9.21
C MET A 609 16.84 22.56 -8.23
N LYS A 610 15.72 22.10 -7.65
CA LYS A 610 15.68 20.97 -6.72
C LYS A 610 14.47 20.11 -6.98
N ILE A 611 14.65 18.79 -6.99
CA ILE A 611 13.53 17.83 -7.02
C ILE A 611 12.96 17.73 -5.62
N LEU A 612 11.64 17.84 -5.51
CA LEU A 612 10.88 17.72 -4.27
C LEU A 612 10.18 16.37 -4.21
N GLY A 613 10.73 15.43 -3.46
CA GLY A 613 10.28 14.04 -3.40
C GLY A 613 10.90 13.18 -4.49
N ASP A 614 10.12 12.21 -4.99
CA ASP A 614 10.58 11.22 -5.94
C ASP A 614 10.40 11.66 -7.40
N ILE A 615 11.12 10.98 -8.31
CA ILE A 615 10.83 11.02 -9.75
C ILE A 615 10.02 9.77 -10.09
N ASN A 616 8.74 9.93 -10.32
CA ASN A 616 7.85 8.81 -10.60
C ASN A 616 7.91 8.39 -12.05
N ARG A 617 7.79 7.08 -12.30
CA ARG A 617 7.60 6.56 -13.65
C ARG A 617 6.11 6.33 -13.91
N LEU A 618 5.56 6.97 -14.95
CA LEU A 618 4.14 6.96 -15.28
C LEU A 618 3.74 5.84 -16.25
N ASN A 619 4.71 5.24 -16.96
CA ASN A 619 4.45 4.14 -17.88
C ASN A 619 5.17 2.85 -17.46
N ARG A 620 4.60 1.72 -17.87
CA ARG A 620 5.16 0.40 -17.59
C ARG A 620 6.57 0.25 -18.20
N TYR A 621 7.47 -0.37 -17.46
CA TYR A 621 8.84 -0.66 -17.92
C TYR A 621 9.08 -2.15 -18.17
N ASN A 622 8.07 -2.99 -17.90
CA ASN A 622 8.09 -4.42 -18.17
C ASN A 622 9.42 -5.07 -17.73
N ASN A 623 10.09 -5.75 -18.62
CA ASN A 623 11.38 -6.41 -18.35
C ASN A 623 12.61 -5.54 -18.65
N GLN A 624 12.47 -4.23 -18.84
CA GLN A 624 13.59 -3.33 -19.22
C GLN A 624 14.76 -3.35 -18.22
N SER A 625 14.47 -3.58 -16.94
CA SER A 625 15.44 -3.52 -15.83
C SER A 625 15.81 -4.90 -15.27
N TYR A 626 15.81 -5.94 -16.09
CA TYR A 626 16.10 -7.32 -15.65
C TYR A 626 17.50 -7.49 -15.07
N CYS A 627 18.46 -6.66 -15.46
CA CYS A 627 19.84 -6.68 -14.99
C CYS A 627 19.99 -6.22 -13.53
N ILE A 628 18.94 -5.62 -12.93
CA ILE A 628 18.90 -5.32 -11.51
C ILE A 628 18.04 -6.37 -10.83
N PRO A 629 18.62 -7.38 -10.15
CA PRO A 629 17.87 -8.53 -9.62
C PRO A 629 17.00 -8.15 -8.42
N ASP A 630 17.43 -7.20 -7.60
CA ASP A 630 16.65 -6.73 -6.46
C ASP A 630 15.41 -5.96 -6.92
N ARG A 631 14.24 -6.53 -6.71
CA ARG A 631 12.95 -5.97 -7.14
C ARG A 631 12.56 -4.71 -6.39
N GLN A 632 13.06 -4.51 -5.18
CA GLN A 632 12.78 -3.32 -4.36
C GLN A 632 13.71 -2.16 -4.70
N ASN A 633 14.74 -2.39 -5.53
CA ASN A 633 15.68 -1.35 -5.92
C ASN A 633 14.99 -0.30 -6.82
N ILE A 634 14.86 0.92 -6.31
CA ILE A 634 14.20 2.04 -7.01
C ILE A 634 14.82 2.34 -8.38
N ARG A 635 16.10 2.00 -8.60
CA ARG A 635 16.81 2.22 -9.86
C ARG A 635 16.21 1.42 -11.02
N ARG A 636 15.45 0.36 -10.72
CA ARG A 636 14.69 -0.39 -11.74
C ARG A 636 13.70 0.48 -12.51
N LEU A 637 13.16 1.54 -11.89
CA LEU A 637 12.25 2.47 -12.55
C LEU A 637 12.91 3.17 -13.75
N TYR A 638 14.22 3.39 -13.68
CA TYR A 638 14.95 4.20 -14.64
C TYR A 638 15.82 3.37 -15.60
N CYS A 639 16.24 2.18 -15.18
CA CYS A 639 17.19 1.36 -15.94
C CYS A 639 16.55 0.75 -17.20
N LEU A 640 17.24 0.90 -18.32
CA LEU A 640 17.12 0.02 -19.49
C LEU A 640 18.42 -0.77 -19.59
N CYS A 641 18.33 -2.08 -19.41
CA CYS A 641 19.48 -2.97 -19.51
C CYS A 641 20.07 -2.99 -20.93
N ILE A 642 21.40 -2.87 -21.01
CA ILE A 642 22.17 -2.87 -22.26
C ILE A 642 22.84 -4.20 -22.49
#